data_8a6c4354a92f58b101b37ea1cbac7864
#
_entry.id   8a6c4354a92f58b101b37ea1cbac7864
#
_cell.length_a   1.000
_cell.length_b   1.000
_cell.length_c   1.000
_cell.angle_alpha   90.00
_cell.angle_beta   90.00
_cell.angle_gamma   90.00
#
_symmetry.space_group_name_H-M   'P 1'
#
loop_
_entity.id
_entity.type
_entity.pdbx_description
1 polymer ?
#
loop_
_entity_poly.entity_id
_entity_poly.type
_entity_poly.pdbx_seq_one_letter_code
_entity_poly.pdbx_strand_id
1 'polypeptide(L)'
;MRILAKVFIVLFPFTVVAQQPTSAEKIQQALQQKKALIKNSTVKNIPFKNIGPTVMSGRVVDIDVNPENTTEFYVGYASGGVWHTNNNGTTFTPVLDNSPTQNVGDIAVDWKNGTIWVGTGENNSSRSSYAGIGILKSTDKGKNWKNVGLLDSHHIGRILINPNNPDEVIVGSIGHLYSSNKERGVFKTTDGGKTWTKTLFINENTGIIDIQPVPNNFNILYAAAWERERKAWNFDGDGKNSAIYKSTDAGNTWTKISDNNGFPNGKGVGRIGLAVYDENTVYAFHDNQFRRKKDSTKSAKGSGALTKEELASVSTDELLNMKAKKLNSYIKMNGLQEKYRAENIKQIIRSSPGEIRPSDLVGYLKDANAALFDTPVIGAEVFKTTDGGRTWKKTHEGYLDDLYYSYGYYFGEIRVDPQDQNGIYVLGVPILKSKDGGKTFTSISKENVHADHQALWVNPKKQGHLIDGNDGGLNISYDDGESWIKLNQPAVGQFYTVYADNQENYKVYGGMQDNGVWVGNHNAKIDKRWYQTGKNPYESLMGGDGMQVAVDDRNPNIVYAGYQFGNYYRIDRATEKQTYIQPKPEKDKPAYRFNWQTPIQLSKHNQDILYLGGNKLHRSLNKGDDWEEISGDLTKGEKEGNVAYGTLTTISESPFQFGLIYVGSDDGLVQVTKNGGGSWEKISNSFPQNLWVSRVIASKYKKERVYVTLNGYRFDDFTPYVYVSDDYGKTWKNISNNIPTSAVNVIKEDPKKENVLYLGTDNGLYVSFNQGSTWEAFSNGLPNVAVHDLVIQPKAKHLLVGTHGRSLYKANITSLQEFDNKEAVFSIKDIKKRKSWGSSWSKWLEPNTPKITIPFYVNADKEVVLEVYSDKVLVNTIKTNATKGFNEVIYDVSFSEKGRKKYLKKHKDAEVKKAKNDKYYLPKGKYKVTMGELNQTFEIK
;
A
#
# COMPACT_ATOMS: atom_id res chain seq x y z
N MET A 1 9.71 75.25 -12.31
CA MET A 1 8.84 74.38 -11.48
C MET A 1 8.96 72.93 -11.99
N ARG A 2 9.79 72.09 -11.32
CA ARG A 2 9.92 70.66 -11.62
C ARG A 2 9.09 69.88 -10.59
N ILE A 3 8.08 69.16 -11.05
CA ILE A 3 7.26 68.29 -10.25
C ILE A 3 7.95 66.92 -10.19
N LEU A 4 8.46 66.55 -8.99
CA LEU A 4 8.94 65.19 -8.69
C LEU A 4 7.73 64.29 -8.42
N ALA A 5 7.46 63.34 -9.30
CA ALA A 5 6.53 62.23 -9.01
C ALA A 5 7.24 61.16 -8.14
N LYS A 6 6.85 61.04 -6.88
CA LYS A 6 7.28 59.94 -6.03
C LYS A 6 6.49 58.69 -6.39
N VAL A 7 7.14 57.71 -7.01
CA VAL A 7 6.59 56.34 -7.21
C VAL A 7 6.75 55.60 -5.88
N PHE A 8 5.64 55.28 -5.25
CA PHE A 8 5.61 54.35 -4.11
C PHE A 8 5.59 52.92 -4.67
N ILE A 9 6.72 52.21 -4.60
CA ILE A 9 6.78 50.77 -4.83
C ILE A 9 6.26 50.09 -3.56
N VAL A 10 5.04 49.58 -3.57
CA VAL A 10 4.53 48.72 -2.50
C VAL A 10 5.14 47.34 -2.72
N LEU A 11 6.20 47.03 -1.99
CA LEU A 11 6.73 45.67 -1.87
C LEU A 11 5.73 44.88 -1.01
N PHE A 12 4.90 44.04 -1.66
CA PHE A 12 4.19 42.98 -0.97
C PHE A 12 5.23 41.92 -0.55
N PRO A 13 5.40 41.65 0.74
CA PRO A 13 6.22 40.50 1.14
C PRO A 13 5.50 39.24 0.66
N PHE A 14 6.07 38.53 -0.28
CA PHE A 14 5.73 37.13 -0.51
C PHE A 14 6.16 36.35 0.72
N THR A 15 5.27 36.22 1.68
CA THR A 15 5.44 35.23 2.75
C THR A 15 5.33 33.86 2.07
N VAL A 16 6.46 33.19 1.93
CA VAL A 16 6.48 31.74 1.65
C VAL A 16 5.86 31.12 2.90
N VAL A 17 4.60 30.81 2.83
CA VAL A 17 3.91 30.06 3.90
C VAL A 17 4.55 28.67 3.89
N ALA A 18 5.37 28.39 4.90
CA ALA A 18 5.87 27.04 5.14
C ALA A 18 4.66 26.08 5.23
N GLN A 19 4.79 24.90 4.63
CA GLN A 19 3.77 23.87 4.69
C GLN A 19 3.46 23.56 6.16
N GLN A 20 2.18 23.59 6.53
CA GLN A 20 1.75 23.33 7.91
C GLN A 20 1.08 21.96 7.98
N PRO A 21 1.39 21.17 9.03
CA PRO A 21 0.66 19.92 9.28
C PRO A 21 -0.85 20.15 9.41
N THR A 22 -1.63 19.19 8.96
CA THR A 22 -3.09 19.23 9.09
C THR A 22 -3.49 19.09 10.56
N SER A 23 -4.25 20.05 11.10
CA SER A 23 -4.65 20.02 12.51
C SER A 23 -5.68 18.92 12.81
N ALA A 24 -5.74 18.50 14.08
CA ALA A 24 -6.71 17.52 14.57
C ALA A 24 -8.17 17.96 14.32
N GLU A 25 -8.47 19.27 14.41
CA GLU A 25 -9.80 19.81 14.14
C GLU A 25 -10.20 19.60 12.66
N LYS A 26 -9.27 19.81 11.72
CA LYS A 26 -9.49 19.54 10.29
C LYS A 26 -9.72 18.06 10.03
N ILE A 27 -8.97 17.18 10.69
CA ILE A 27 -9.17 15.73 10.61
C ILE A 27 -10.56 15.36 11.12
N GLN A 28 -10.97 15.88 12.28
CA GLN A 28 -12.30 15.62 12.85
C GLN A 28 -13.42 16.10 11.92
N GLN A 29 -13.29 17.30 11.35
CA GLN A 29 -14.23 17.83 10.35
C GLN A 29 -14.32 16.95 9.12
N ALA A 30 -13.17 16.47 8.61
CA ALA A 30 -13.09 15.57 7.46
C ALA A 30 -13.83 14.23 7.71
N LEU A 31 -13.72 13.67 8.91
CA LEU A 31 -14.44 12.45 9.28
C LEU A 31 -15.96 12.64 9.26
N GLN A 32 -16.44 13.79 9.75
CA GLN A 32 -17.88 14.13 9.71
C GLN A 32 -18.35 14.37 8.27
N GLN A 33 -17.60 15.16 7.50
CA GLN A 33 -17.89 15.44 6.10
C GLN A 33 -17.96 14.16 5.27
N LYS A 34 -17.04 13.22 5.48
CA LYS A 34 -17.02 11.94 4.77
C LYS A 34 -18.26 11.09 5.09
N LYS A 35 -18.67 11.01 6.34
CA LYS A 35 -19.93 10.33 6.71
C LYS A 35 -21.13 10.90 5.98
N ALA A 36 -21.21 12.22 5.87
CA ALA A 36 -22.27 12.90 5.12
C ALA A 36 -22.22 12.58 3.63
N LEU A 37 -21.03 12.60 3.02
CA LEU A 37 -20.83 12.24 1.60
C LEU A 37 -21.23 10.79 1.31
N ILE A 38 -20.88 9.83 2.16
CA ILE A 38 -21.27 8.42 2.01
C ILE A 38 -22.79 8.28 2.08
N LYS A 39 -23.43 8.90 3.06
CA LYS A 39 -24.89 8.84 3.26
C LYS A 39 -25.66 9.40 2.06
N ASN A 40 -25.19 10.51 1.49
CA ASN A 40 -25.88 11.27 0.45
C ASN A 40 -25.44 10.86 -0.97
N SER A 41 -24.46 9.99 -1.13
CA SER A 41 -23.93 9.57 -2.42
C SER A 41 -25.00 8.89 -3.28
N THR A 42 -25.07 9.30 -4.54
CA THR A 42 -25.95 8.65 -5.53
C THR A 42 -25.43 7.31 -6.00
N VAL A 43 -24.11 7.02 -5.84
CA VAL A 43 -23.46 5.75 -6.20
C VAL A 43 -23.36 4.76 -5.04
N LYS A 44 -23.95 5.06 -3.88
CA LYS A 44 -23.86 4.25 -2.66
C LYS A 44 -24.32 2.79 -2.80
N ASN A 45 -25.11 2.46 -3.82
CA ASN A 45 -25.61 1.11 -4.06
C ASN A 45 -24.82 0.34 -5.14
N ILE A 46 -23.84 0.96 -5.82
CA ILE A 46 -22.98 0.25 -6.78
C ILE A 46 -21.87 -0.46 -6.02
N PRO A 47 -21.84 -1.82 -6.04
CA PRO A 47 -20.93 -2.56 -5.19
C PRO A 47 -19.52 -2.69 -5.78
N PHE A 48 -18.51 -2.54 -4.94
CA PHE A 48 -17.16 -3.04 -5.18
C PHE A 48 -17.05 -4.50 -4.73
N LYS A 49 -16.30 -5.27 -5.48
CA LYS A 49 -15.95 -6.64 -5.14
C LYS A 49 -14.44 -6.73 -5.01
N ASN A 50 -13.95 -7.23 -3.86
CA ASN A 50 -12.56 -7.63 -3.72
C ASN A 50 -12.25 -8.80 -4.65
N ILE A 51 -11.14 -8.73 -5.38
CA ILE A 51 -10.70 -9.75 -6.34
C ILE A 51 -9.35 -10.37 -5.95
N GLY A 52 -8.85 -10.10 -4.74
CA GLY A 52 -7.57 -10.60 -4.24
C GLY A 52 -6.38 -9.81 -4.77
N PRO A 53 -5.17 -10.37 -4.77
CA PRO A 53 -4.80 -11.70 -4.24
C PRO A 53 -4.90 -11.82 -2.71
N THR A 54 -4.89 -13.07 -2.22
CA THR A 54 -4.83 -13.40 -0.80
C THR A 54 -3.55 -14.17 -0.44
N VAL A 55 -2.85 -14.71 -1.43
CA VAL A 55 -1.69 -15.59 -1.24
C VAL A 55 -0.50 -14.89 -0.57
N MET A 56 -0.31 -13.61 -0.87
CA MET A 56 0.59 -12.72 -0.17
C MET A 56 -0.22 -11.60 0.45
N SER A 57 0.00 -11.38 1.72
CA SER A 57 -0.68 -10.36 2.51
C SER A 57 0.20 -9.13 2.69
N GLY A 58 -0.32 -8.10 3.35
CA GLY A 58 0.48 -6.98 3.80
C GLY A 58 1.06 -7.22 5.19
N ARG A 59 1.78 -6.25 5.67
CA ARG A 59 2.50 -6.25 6.95
C ARG A 59 1.57 -6.43 8.14
N VAL A 60 1.85 -7.46 8.96
CA VAL A 60 1.22 -7.67 10.26
C VAL A 60 2.00 -6.88 11.31
N VAL A 61 1.34 -5.96 12.02
CA VAL A 61 1.99 -5.11 13.03
C VAL A 61 1.74 -5.58 14.46
N ASP A 62 0.63 -6.31 14.69
CA ASP A 62 0.33 -6.84 16.02
C ASP A 62 -0.66 -8.02 15.98
N ILE A 63 -0.63 -8.84 17.03
CA ILE A 63 -1.45 -10.04 17.19
C ILE A 63 -1.91 -10.11 18.65
N ASP A 64 -3.22 -10.12 18.91
CA ASP A 64 -3.81 -10.31 20.24
C ASP A 64 -4.60 -11.61 20.29
N VAL A 65 -4.16 -12.53 21.13
CA VAL A 65 -4.67 -13.91 21.22
C VAL A 65 -5.48 -14.13 22.49
N ASN A 66 -6.63 -14.76 22.33
CA ASN A 66 -7.50 -15.13 23.46
C ASN A 66 -6.77 -16.09 24.43
N PRO A 67 -6.49 -15.67 25.68
CA PRO A 67 -5.72 -16.48 26.64
C PRO A 67 -6.41 -17.78 27.06
N GLU A 68 -7.74 -17.84 26.91
CA GLU A 68 -8.52 -19.03 27.24
C GLU A 68 -8.79 -19.94 26.03
N ASN A 69 -8.65 -19.37 24.80
CA ASN A 69 -8.82 -20.12 23.56
C ASN A 69 -7.85 -19.64 22.49
N THR A 70 -6.68 -20.20 22.42
CA THR A 70 -5.61 -19.78 21.52
C THR A 70 -5.89 -20.03 20.03
N THR A 71 -7.04 -20.60 19.68
CA THR A 71 -7.51 -20.67 18.28
C THR A 71 -8.32 -19.44 17.88
N GLU A 72 -8.59 -18.53 18.82
CA GLU A 72 -9.26 -17.26 18.59
C GLU A 72 -8.29 -16.09 18.80
N PHE A 73 -8.11 -15.25 17.78
CA PHE A 73 -7.24 -14.11 17.85
C PHE A 73 -7.61 -12.99 16.86
N TYR A 74 -7.14 -11.79 17.15
CA TYR A 74 -7.19 -10.64 16.27
C TYR A 74 -5.80 -10.37 15.69
N VAL A 75 -5.78 -9.85 14.46
CA VAL A 75 -4.55 -9.49 13.73
C VAL A 75 -4.68 -8.09 13.19
N GLY A 76 -3.74 -7.22 13.55
CA GLY A 76 -3.59 -5.88 13.01
C GLY A 76 -2.64 -5.87 11.82
N TYR A 77 -3.12 -5.36 10.67
CA TYR A 77 -2.29 -5.11 9.50
C TYR A 77 -2.03 -3.61 9.36
N ALA A 78 -0.80 -3.22 9.08
CA ALA A 78 -0.35 -1.81 9.04
C ALA A 78 -1.30 -0.86 8.29
N SER A 79 -1.80 -1.29 7.13
CA SER A 79 -2.76 -0.54 6.32
C SER A 79 -3.96 -1.38 5.85
N GLY A 80 -4.08 -2.61 6.38
CA GLY A 80 -5.08 -3.61 6.01
C GLY A 80 -6.22 -3.80 7.00
N GLY A 81 -6.24 -3.00 8.08
CA GLY A 81 -7.25 -3.08 9.14
C GLY A 81 -7.02 -4.23 10.12
N VAL A 82 -8.05 -4.55 10.90
CA VAL A 82 -8.03 -5.63 11.89
C VAL A 82 -8.91 -6.79 11.44
N TRP A 83 -8.38 -7.99 11.55
CA TRP A 83 -9.05 -9.23 11.17
C TRP A 83 -9.19 -10.16 12.36
N HIS A 84 -10.31 -10.87 12.44
CA HIS A 84 -10.63 -11.80 13.49
C HIS A 84 -10.73 -13.23 12.96
N THR A 85 -10.17 -14.17 13.68
CA THR A 85 -10.37 -15.61 13.49
C THR A 85 -10.79 -16.26 14.82
N ASN A 86 -11.66 -17.26 14.76
CA ASN A 86 -12.05 -18.10 15.89
C ASN A 86 -11.81 -19.59 15.63
N ASN A 87 -11.04 -19.91 14.60
CA ASN A 87 -10.79 -21.27 14.14
C ASN A 87 -9.34 -21.46 13.66
N ASN A 88 -8.40 -20.85 14.41
CA ASN A 88 -6.96 -21.00 14.19
C ASN A 88 -6.51 -20.56 12.78
N GLY A 89 -7.08 -19.46 12.28
CA GLY A 89 -6.71 -18.90 10.97
C GLY A 89 -7.26 -19.66 9.76
N THR A 90 -8.17 -20.63 9.97
CA THR A 90 -8.84 -21.31 8.84
C THR A 90 -9.71 -20.35 8.05
N THR A 91 -10.38 -19.41 8.74
CA THR A 91 -11.09 -18.30 8.14
C THR A 91 -10.87 -17.01 8.93
N PHE A 92 -10.95 -15.86 8.24
CA PHE A 92 -10.84 -14.55 8.84
C PHE A 92 -12.02 -13.66 8.46
N THR A 93 -12.45 -12.84 9.40
CA THR A 93 -13.47 -11.80 9.19
C THR A 93 -12.85 -10.42 9.43
N PRO A 94 -12.92 -9.48 8.48
CA PRO A 94 -12.48 -8.11 8.73
C PRO A 94 -13.43 -7.42 9.71
N VAL A 95 -12.88 -6.83 10.76
CA VAL A 95 -13.69 -6.16 11.80
C VAL A 95 -13.53 -4.65 11.80
N LEU A 96 -12.55 -4.11 11.04
CA LEU A 96 -12.30 -2.68 10.95
C LEU A 96 -12.92 -2.02 9.70
N ASP A 97 -13.65 -2.76 8.84
CA ASP A 97 -14.16 -2.25 7.55
C ASP A 97 -15.08 -1.04 7.68
N ASN A 98 -15.85 -0.97 8.76
CA ASN A 98 -16.78 0.13 9.05
C ASN A 98 -16.12 1.29 9.82
N SER A 99 -14.81 1.22 10.07
CA SER A 99 -14.06 2.28 10.76
C SER A 99 -13.68 3.43 9.81
N PRO A 100 -13.30 4.59 10.36
CA PRO A 100 -12.82 5.70 9.54
C PRO A 100 -11.48 5.47 8.84
N THR A 101 -10.67 4.51 9.28
CA THR A 101 -9.35 4.20 8.72
C THR A 101 -9.04 2.71 8.79
N GLN A 102 -8.13 2.23 7.93
CA GLN A 102 -7.57 0.87 7.99
C GLN A 102 -6.12 0.87 8.51
N ASN A 103 -5.58 2.03 8.92
CA ASN A 103 -4.19 2.15 9.37
C ASN A 103 -4.09 1.75 10.85
N VAL A 104 -3.29 0.74 11.15
CA VAL A 104 -3.15 0.13 12.48
C VAL A 104 -1.69 0.23 12.94
N GLY A 105 -1.49 0.64 14.18
CA GLY A 105 -0.20 0.61 14.86
C GLY A 105 -0.13 -0.48 15.91
N ASP A 106 -1.23 -0.66 16.67
CA ASP A 106 -1.30 -1.64 17.76
C ASP A 106 -2.75 -2.00 18.06
N ILE A 107 -3.00 -3.18 18.63
CA ILE A 107 -4.32 -3.64 19.05
C ILE A 107 -4.26 -4.18 20.49
N ALA A 108 -5.31 -3.96 21.26
CA ALA A 108 -5.47 -4.58 22.58
C ALA A 108 -6.92 -5.01 22.78
N VAL A 109 -7.12 -6.22 23.30
CA VAL A 109 -8.44 -6.82 23.47
C VAL A 109 -8.70 -7.17 24.93
N ASP A 110 -9.76 -6.61 25.50
CA ASP A 110 -10.36 -7.12 26.72
C ASP A 110 -11.23 -8.33 26.36
N TRP A 111 -10.64 -9.50 26.39
CA TRP A 111 -11.28 -10.77 26.01
C TRP A 111 -12.48 -11.12 26.88
N LYS A 112 -12.50 -10.68 28.14
CA LYS A 112 -13.60 -10.94 29.08
C LYS A 112 -14.88 -10.20 28.68
N ASN A 113 -14.76 -8.93 28.25
CA ASN A 113 -15.87 -8.07 27.89
C ASN A 113 -16.08 -7.94 26.38
N GLY A 114 -15.12 -8.44 25.57
CA GLY A 114 -15.14 -8.31 24.10
C GLY A 114 -14.93 -6.89 23.61
N THR A 115 -14.25 -6.06 24.39
CA THR A 115 -13.88 -4.69 24.01
C THR A 115 -12.56 -4.70 23.25
N ILE A 116 -12.52 -4.04 22.09
CA ILE A 116 -11.33 -3.94 21.25
C ILE A 116 -10.88 -2.48 21.22
N TRP A 117 -9.58 -2.27 21.45
CA TRP A 117 -8.90 -1.00 21.28
C TRP A 117 -7.96 -1.11 20.09
N VAL A 118 -7.94 -0.09 19.24
CA VAL A 118 -7.02 0.01 18.09
C VAL A 118 -6.31 1.35 18.15
N GLY A 119 -5.00 1.30 18.31
CA GLY A 119 -4.12 2.43 18.08
C GLY A 119 -3.90 2.57 16.59
N THR A 120 -4.30 3.71 16.03
CA THR A 120 -4.23 3.89 14.59
C THR A 120 -2.90 4.51 14.14
N GLY A 121 -2.56 4.29 12.87
CA GLY A 121 -1.30 4.74 12.25
C GLY A 121 -0.14 3.79 12.50
N GLU A 122 0.48 3.33 11.43
CA GLU A 122 1.54 2.33 11.48
C GLU A 122 2.75 2.80 12.30
N ASN A 123 3.28 1.95 13.18
CA ASN A 123 4.34 2.26 14.12
C ASN A 123 5.77 2.16 13.56
N ASN A 124 5.99 1.53 12.40
CA ASN A 124 7.33 1.19 11.89
C ASN A 124 8.09 2.36 11.24
N SER A 125 7.47 3.52 11.04
CA SER A 125 8.12 4.74 10.49
C SER A 125 8.72 4.59 9.11
N SER A 126 8.17 3.69 8.30
CA SER A 126 8.51 3.49 6.88
C SER A 126 8.08 4.71 6.04
N ARG A 127 8.59 4.80 4.80
CA ARG A 127 8.13 5.81 3.83
C ARG A 127 6.67 5.65 3.42
N SER A 128 6.08 4.50 3.66
CA SER A 128 4.68 4.15 3.41
C SER A 128 3.86 3.98 4.69
N SER A 129 4.35 4.47 5.84
CA SER A 129 3.61 4.43 7.09
C SER A 129 2.58 5.56 7.13
N TYR A 130 1.32 5.21 6.94
CA TYR A 130 0.22 6.16 6.93
C TYR A 130 -0.17 6.59 8.32
N ALA A 131 -0.48 7.88 8.45
CA ALA A 131 -1.00 8.46 9.68
C ALA A 131 -2.34 7.85 10.07
N GLY A 132 -2.56 7.71 11.36
CA GLY A 132 -3.82 7.36 11.98
C GLY A 132 -4.61 8.58 12.43
N ILE A 133 -5.61 8.31 13.24
CA ILE A 133 -6.56 9.28 13.80
C ILE A 133 -6.73 9.08 15.31
N GLY A 134 -5.69 8.67 16.01
CA GLY A 134 -5.72 8.39 17.45
C GLY A 134 -6.25 7.00 17.77
N ILE A 135 -7.06 6.91 18.81
CA ILE A 135 -7.54 5.65 19.36
C ILE A 135 -8.98 5.35 18.92
N LEU A 136 -9.19 4.16 18.38
CA LEU A 136 -10.52 3.62 18.12
C LEU A 136 -10.88 2.57 19.19
N LYS A 137 -12.14 2.59 19.65
CA LYS A 137 -12.69 1.62 20.60
C LYS A 137 -13.96 1.00 20.05
N SER A 138 -14.10 -0.31 20.16
CA SER A 138 -15.33 -1.06 19.91
C SER A 138 -15.72 -1.85 21.17
N THR A 139 -16.99 -1.80 21.53
CA THR A 139 -17.56 -2.57 22.65
C THR A 139 -18.52 -3.67 22.17
N ASP A 140 -18.51 -3.93 20.86
CA ASP A 140 -19.42 -4.89 20.21
C ASP A 140 -18.68 -5.83 19.24
N LYS A 141 -17.44 -6.18 19.59
CA LYS A 141 -16.55 -7.09 18.84
C LYS A 141 -16.25 -6.60 17.40
N GLY A 142 -16.05 -5.28 17.24
CA GLY A 142 -15.67 -4.66 15.98
C GLY A 142 -16.82 -4.33 15.01
N LYS A 143 -18.09 -4.46 15.42
CA LYS A 143 -19.23 -4.08 14.56
C LYS A 143 -19.33 -2.56 14.40
N ASN A 144 -19.11 -1.81 15.49
CA ASN A 144 -19.10 -0.36 15.49
C ASN A 144 -17.85 0.18 16.17
N TRP A 145 -17.37 1.31 15.68
CA TRP A 145 -16.15 1.94 16.16
C TRP A 145 -16.37 3.40 16.55
N LYS A 146 -15.80 3.79 17.67
CA LYS A 146 -15.78 5.17 18.15
C LYS A 146 -14.35 5.64 18.32
N ASN A 147 -14.02 6.83 17.80
CA ASN A 147 -12.80 7.50 18.18
C ASN A 147 -12.93 8.02 19.62
N VAL A 148 -11.93 7.73 20.45
CA VAL A 148 -11.91 8.05 21.88
C VAL A 148 -10.74 8.98 22.25
N GLY A 149 -10.16 9.69 21.27
CA GLY A 149 -9.18 10.74 21.51
C GLY A 149 -7.83 10.52 20.85
N LEU A 150 -6.87 11.35 21.19
CA LEU A 150 -5.50 11.39 20.68
C LEU A 150 -5.44 11.55 19.15
N LEU A 151 -6.26 12.43 18.58
CA LEU A 151 -6.38 12.64 17.13
C LEU A 151 -5.10 13.13 16.46
N ASP A 152 -4.26 13.86 17.20
CA ASP A 152 -2.98 14.42 16.72
C ASP A 152 -1.78 13.49 16.99
N SER A 153 -2.03 12.25 17.46
CA SER A 153 -0.95 11.30 17.72
C SER A 153 -0.35 10.71 16.43
N HIS A 154 -1.10 10.63 15.35
CA HIS A 154 -0.81 10.04 14.06
C HIS A 154 -0.35 8.56 14.12
N HIS A 155 0.54 8.20 15.05
CA HIS A 155 1.10 6.86 15.16
C HIS A 155 1.11 6.38 16.61
N ILE A 156 0.46 5.24 16.85
CA ILE A 156 0.42 4.59 18.17
C ILE A 156 1.39 3.42 18.18
N GLY A 157 2.28 3.38 19.17
CA GLY A 157 3.27 2.32 19.31
C GLY A 157 2.77 1.11 20.09
N ARG A 158 2.04 1.36 21.21
CA ARG A 158 1.55 0.29 22.07
C ARG A 158 0.32 0.71 22.87
N ILE A 159 -0.58 -0.26 23.13
CA ILE A 159 -1.75 -0.12 24.01
C ILE A 159 -1.70 -1.21 25.09
N LEU A 160 -1.85 -0.83 26.35
CA LEU A 160 -1.96 -1.78 27.46
C LEU A 160 -3.27 -1.57 28.21
N ILE A 161 -4.05 -2.62 28.34
CA ILE A 161 -5.27 -2.65 29.17
C ILE A 161 -4.90 -3.23 30.54
N ASN A 162 -5.26 -2.56 31.65
CA ASN A 162 -5.11 -3.14 32.97
C ASN A 162 -6.03 -4.36 33.11
N PRO A 163 -5.50 -5.59 33.32
CA PRO A 163 -6.32 -6.79 33.40
C PRO A 163 -7.30 -6.79 34.60
N ASN A 164 -7.02 -5.98 35.61
CA ASN A 164 -7.85 -5.86 36.81
C ASN A 164 -8.89 -4.73 36.71
N ASN A 165 -8.68 -3.77 35.79
CA ASN A 165 -9.56 -2.64 35.57
C ASN A 165 -9.54 -2.24 34.08
N PRO A 166 -10.46 -2.75 33.23
CA PRO A 166 -10.43 -2.52 31.78
C PRO A 166 -10.73 -1.08 31.36
N ASP A 167 -11.15 -0.22 32.29
CA ASP A 167 -11.27 1.23 32.03
C ASP A 167 -9.95 1.97 32.21
N GLU A 168 -8.93 1.32 32.78
CA GLU A 168 -7.57 1.84 32.89
C GLU A 168 -6.73 1.32 31.72
N VAL A 169 -6.33 2.24 30.82
CA VAL A 169 -5.57 1.94 29.62
C VAL A 169 -4.39 2.90 29.48
N ILE A 170 -3.27 2.36 29.08
CA ILE A 170 -2.03 3.12 28.84
C ILE A 170 -1.69 3.04 27.35
N VAL A 171 -1.29 4.15 26.75
CA VAL A 171 -0.97 4.25 25.34
C VAL A 171 0.40 4.91 25.16
N GLY A 172 1.26 4.27 24.38
CA GLY A 172 2.48 4.85 23.84
C GLY A 172 2.20 5.55 22.52
N SER A 173 2.31 6.87 22.47
CA SER A 173 2.20 7.65 21.23
C SER A 173 3.58 7.98 20.68
N ILE A 174 3.82 7.60 19.42
CA ILE A 174 5.05 7.93 18.70
C ILE A 174 5.00 9.37 18.17
N GLY A 175 3.81 9.87 17.83
CA GLY A 175 3.59 11.20 17.25
C GLY A 175 3.73 11.22 15.72
N HIS A 176 3.72 12.39 15.14
CA HIS A 176 3.84 12.63 13.70
C HIS A 176 5.13 12.03 13.12
N LEU A 177 5.07 11.60 11.87
CA LEU A 177 6.24 11.03 11.18
C LEU A 177 7.08 12.13 10.52
N TYR A 178 6.44 13.13 9.91
CA TYR A 178 7.10 14.14 9.10
C TYR A 178 7.16 15.53 9.72
N SER A 179 6.64 15.69 10.92
CA SER A 179 6.69 16.95 11.69
C SER A 179 6.80 16.69 13.18
N SER A 180 7.21 17.71 13.95
CA SER A 180 7.14 17.67 15.40
C SER A 180 5.70 17.91 15.86
N ASN A 181 5.30 17.30 16.99
CA ASN A 181 4.01 17.55 17.62
C ASN A 181 4.02 17.25 19.10
N LYS A 182 2.95 17.68 19.80
CA LYS A 182 2.84 17.57 21.27
C LYS A 182 2.17 16.29 21.74
N GLU A 183 1.40 15.59 20.91
CA GLU A 183 0.78 14.30 21.26
C GLU A 183 1.76 13.15 21.11
N ARG A 184 2.91 13.27 21.79
CA ARG A 184 3.95 12.24 21.94
C ARG A 184 4.12 11.88 23.40
N GLY A 185 4.53 10.66 23.68
CA GLY A 185 4.81 10.19 25.04
C GLY A 185 3.84 9.11 25.49
N VAL A 186 3.66 8.99 26.81
CA VAL A 186 2.70 8.06 27.42
C VAL A 186 1.43 8.81 27.79
N PHE A 187 0.30 8.25 27.41
CA PHE A 187 -1.03 8.71 27.78
C PHE A 187 -1.75 7.64 28.57
N LYS A 188 -2.48 8.05 29.61
CA LYS A 188 -3.26 7.16 30.49
C LYS A 188 -4.70 7.63 30.56
N THR A 189 -5.63 6.69 30.51
CA THR A 189 -7.05 6.88 30.87
C THR A 189 -7.40 5.98 32.04
N THR A 190 -8.35 6.40 32.88
CA THR A 190 -8.95 5.60 33.97
C THR A 190 -10.47 5.55 33.87
N ASP A 191 -11.03 6.09 32.78
CA ASP A 191 -12.47 6.19 32.53
C ASP A 191 -12.89 5.60 31.18
N GLY A 192 -12.09 4.65 30.69
CA GLY A 192 -12.39 3.92 29.45
C GLY A 192 -12.22 4.77 28.19
N GLY A 193 -11.32 5.76 28.21
CA GLY A 193 -10.97 6.61 27.07
C GLY A 193 -11.85 7.86 26.92
N LYS A 194 -12.59 8.26 27.92
CA LYS A 194 -13.35 9.52 27.88
C LYS A 194 -12.41 10.72 28.07
N THR A 195 -11.41 10.55 28.95
CA THR A 195 -10.34 11.54 29.18
C THR A 195 -8.97 10.86 29.17
N TRP A 196 -7.93 11.63 28.78
CA TRP A 196 -6.55 11.18 28.69
C TRP A 196 -5.63 12.13 29.46
N THR A 197 -4.76 11.58 30.28
CA THR A 197 -3.69 12.29 30.97
C THR A 197 -2.35 11.92 30.37
N LYS A 198 -1.54 12.90 30.00
CA LYS A 198 -0.17 12.68 29.52
C LYS A 198 0.73 12.48 30.73
N THR A 199 1.24 11.26 30.93
CA THR A 199 2.04 10.89 32.12
C THR A 199 3.55 10.94 31.88
N LEU A 200 3.98 10.84 30.58
CA LEU A 200 5.35 11.03 30.16
C LEU A 200 5.40 11.88 28.90
N PHE A 201 6.18 12.94 28.93
CA PHE A 201 6.52 13.77 27.77
C PHE A 201 8.00 14.12 27.81
N ILE A 202 8.74 13.85 26.75
CA ILE A 202 10.17 14.11 26.64
C ILE A 202 10.40 15.38 25.83
N ASN A 203 9.99 15.39 24.58
CA ASN A 203 9.98 16.55 23.68
C ASN A 203 9.09 16.28 22.46
N GLU A 204 8.95 17.25 21.56
CA GLU A 204 8.09 17.18 20.37
C GLU A 204 8.62 16.26 19.25
N ASN A 205 9.82 15.65 19.38
CA ASN A 205 10.43 14.73 18.44
C ASN A 205 10.62 13.31 19.00
N THR A 206 10.38 13.11 20.31
CA THR A 206 10.56 11.82 20.99
C THR A 206 9.22 11.26 21.42
N GLY A 207 8.82 10.14 20.84
CA GLY A 207 7.62 9.41 21.22
C GLY A 207 7.92 8.10 21.95
N ILE A 208 6.88 7.33 22.27
CA ILE A 208 6.98 6.01 22.91
C ILE A 208 6.57 4.94 21.90
N ILE A 209 7.51 4.05 21.56
CA ILE A 209 7.32 2.99 20.58
C ILE A 209 6.86 1.67 21.22
N ASP A 210 7.32 1.37 22.42
CA ASP A 210 6.99 0.13 23.12
C ASP A 210 6.73 0.38 24.61
N ILE A 211 5.79 -0.36 25.18
CA ILE A 211 5.51 -0.40 26.61
C ILE A 211 5.19 -1.84 26.99
N GLN A 212 5.87 -2.37 28.00
CA GLN A 212 5.68 -3.74 28.49
C GLN A 212 5.41 -3.74 29.99
N PRO A 213 4.36 -4.45 30.45
CA PRO A 213 4.10 -4.63 31.87
C PRO A 213 4.96 -5.79 32.42
N VAL A 214 5.24 -5.76 33.71
CA VAL A 214 5.69 -6.96 34.42
C VAL A 214 4.53 -7.96 34.47
N PRO A 215 4.73 -9.21 34.07
CA PRO A 215 3.72 -10.24 34.11
C PRO A 215 3.04 -10.33 35.48
N ASN A 216 1.70 -10.27 35.50
CA ASN A 216 0.87 -10.26 36.72
C ASN A 216 1.05 -9.06 37.66
N ASN A 217 1.79 -8.02 37.27
CA ASN A 217 1.96 -6.81 38.08
C ASN A 217 1.92 -5.53 37.20
N PHE A 218 0.72 -5.05 36.92
CA PHE A 218 0.49 -3.86 36.10
C PHE A 218 1.01 -2.56 36.73
N ASN A 219 1.40 -2.57 38.02
CA ASN A 219 2.01 -1.39 38.65
C ASN A 219 3.43 -1.11 38.14
N ILE A 220 4.13 -2.14 37.65
CA ILE A 220 5.50 -1.98 37.16
C ILE A 220 5.49 -2.10 35.63
N LEU A 221 5.90 -1.01 34.95
CA LEU A 221 5.91 -0.91 33.50
C LEU A 221 7.28 -0.43 33.03
N TYR A 222 7.68 -0.90 31.85
CA TYR A 222 8.86 -0.42 31.13
C TYR A 222 8.43 0.19 29.81
N ALA A 223 8.99 1.37 29.46
CA ALA A 223 8.67 2.08 28.21
C ALA A 223 9.93 2.41 27.43
N ALA A 224 9.90 2.23 26.12
CA ALA A 224 10.95 2.58 25.19
C ALA A 224 10.60 3.87 24.46
N ALA A 225 11.38 4.90 24.71
CA ALA A 225 11.32 6.19 24.02
C ALA A 225 12.19 6.15 22.78
N TRP A 226 11.69 6.74 21.70
CA TRP A 226 12.36 6.81 20.40
C TRP A 226 12.31 8.22 19.83
N GLU A 227 13.49 8.83 19.64
CA GLU A 227 13.66 10.10 18.96
C GLU A 227 13.90 9.84 17.47
N ARG A 228 13.08 10.44 16.61
CA ARG A 228 13.16 10.28 15.16
C ARG A 228 12.68 11.51 14.41
N GLU A 229 13.24 11.74 13.23
CA GLU A 229 12.80 12.77 12.30
C GLU A 229 12.80 12.19 10.88
N ARG A 230 11.69 12.34 10.15
CA ARG A 230 11.61 11.97 8.73
C ARG A 230 11.27 13.20 7.87
N LYS A 231 11.98 13.29 6.75
CA LYS A 231 11.71 14.25 5.66
C LYS A 231 11.50 13.45 4.37
N ALA A 232 10.99 14.10 3.32
CA ALA A 232 10.84 13.46 2.01
C ALA A 232 12.17 12.92 1.44
N TRP A 233 13.31 13.51 1.82
CA TRP A 233 14.66 13.18 1.34
C TRP A 233 15.61 12.60 2.39
N ASN A 234 15.24 12.59 3.68
CA ASN A 234 16.09 12.10 4.76
C ASN A 234 15.29 11.42 5.87
N PHE A 235 15.90 10.47 6.56
CA PHE A 235 15.37 9.86 7.77
C PHE A 235 16.48 9.73 8.82
N ASP A 236 16.30 10.37 9.96
CA ASP A 236 17.09 10.19 11.16
C ASP A 236 16.29 9.32 12.14
N GLY A 237 16.71 8.07 12.32
CA GLY A 237 16.03 7.05 13.14
C GLY A 237 16.63 6.91 14.53
N ASP A 238 17.46 7.86 14.98
CA ASP A 238 18.20 7.81 16.23
C ASP A 238 18.29 9.18 16.89
N GLY A 239 18.48 9.22 18.20
CA GLY A 239 18.64 10.47 18.91
C GLY A 239 19.02 10.34 20.39
N LYS A 240 19.56 11.41 20.96
CA LYS A 240 20.04 11.47 22.36
C LYS A 240 18.96 11.25 23.41
N ASN A 241 17.69 11.40 23.01
CA ASN A 241 16.54 11.26 23.91
C ASN A 241 15.88 9.88 23.79
N SER A 242 16.35 9.02 22.87
CA SER A 242 15.96 7.60 22.85
C SER A 242 16.48 6.92 24.11
N ALA A 243 15.60 6.26 24.88
CA ALA A 243 15.94 5.78 26.23
C ALA A 243 14.88 4.79 26.76
N ILE A 244 15.20 4.10 27.84
CA ILE A 244 14.29 3.23 28.57
C ILE A 244 13.82 3.93 29.84
N TYR A 245 12.51 3.88 30.09
CA TYR A 245 11.85 4.45 31.27
C TYR A 245 11.15 3.33 32.05
N LYS A 246 11.05 3.51 33.38
CA LYS A 246 10.34 2.61 34.27
C LYS A 246 9.29 3.38 35.08
N SER A 247 8.13 2.79 35.25
CA SER A 247 7.10 3.21 36.20
C SER A 247 6.94 2.14 37.26
N THR A 248 6.61 2.55 38.50
CA THR A 248 6.26 1.63 39.60
C THR A 248 4.90 1.98 40.23
N ASP A 249 4.11 2.77 39.54
CA ASP A 249 2.81 3.30 39.98
C ASP A 249 1.74 3.22 38.86
N ALA A 250 1.77 2.13 38.10
CA ALA A 250 0.86 1.88 36.98
C ALA A 250 0.90 3.01 35.92
N GLY A 251 2.08 3.53 35.63
CA GLY A 251 2.29 4.51 34.57
C GLY A 251 1.87 5.94 34.92
N ASN A 252 1.67 6.28 36.20
CA ASN A 252 1.41 7.67 36.60
C ASN A 252 2.67 8.52 36.57
N THR A 253 3.82 7.96 36.98
CA THR A 253 5.12 8.61 36.91
C THR A 253 6.17 7.69 36.28
N TRP A 254 7.22 8.31 35.71
CA TRP A 254 8.24 7.58 34.95
C TRP A 254 9.64 8.06 35.29
N THR A 255 10.55 7.12 35.46
CA THR A 255 11.98 7.39 35.73
C THR A 255 12.82 6.80 34.59
N LYS A 256 13.73 7.59 34.03
CA LYS A 256 14.71 7.12 33.04
C LYS A 256 15.69 6.17 33.72
N ILE A 257 15.89 4.99 33.13
CA ILE A 257 16.70 3.89 33.69
C ILE A 257 17.81 3.40 32.74
N SER A 258 18.15 4.15 31.72
CA SER A 258 19.19 3.84 30.75
C SER A 258 20.32 4.87 30.70
N ASP A 259 20.58 5.58 31.81
CA ASP A 259 21.64 6.58 31.89
C ASP A 259 22.89 6.04 32.59
N ASN A 260 24.02 6.01 31.85
CA ASN A 260 25.37 5.69 32.37
C ASN A 260 25.47 4.40 33.18
N ASN A 261 24.66 3.39 32.82
CA ASN A 261 24.52 2.14 33.55
C ASN A 261 24.76 0.90 32.71
N GLY A 262 25.50 1.03 31.61
CA GLY A 262 25.83 -0.05 30.68
C GLY A 262 24.94 -0.12 29.44
N PHE A 263 23.82 0.60 29.38
CA PHE A 263 23.04 0.78 28.15
C PHE A 263 23.62 1.93 27.32
N PRO A 264 23.62 1.85 25.96
CA PRO A 264 24.08 2.94 25.10
C PRO A 264 23.29 4.23 25.31
N ASN A 265 23.96 5.37 25.15
CA ASN A 265 23.35 6.70 25.26
C ASN A 265 23.91 7.65 24.19
N GLY A 266 23.22 8.75 23.96
CA GLY A 266 23.64 9.78 23.00
C GLY A 266 23.02 9.60 21.61
N LYS A 267 23.50 10.41 20.65
CA LYS A 267 23.12 10.28 19.24
C LYS A 267 23.67 8.93 18.72
N GLY A 268 22.86 8.16 18.07
CA GLY A 268 23.14 6.78 17.65
C GLY A 268 22.28 5.74 18.39
N VAL A 269 21.50 6.14 19.42
CA VAL A 269 20.50 5.28 20.03
C VAL A 269 19.23 5.34 19.19
N GLY A 270 18.94 4.27 18.46
CA GLY A 270 17.76 4.12 17.59
C GLY A 270 16.55 3.55 18.34
N ARG A 271 15.74 2.79 17.62
CA ARG A 271 14.56 2.09 18.16
C ARG A 271 14.95 1.06 19.21
N ILE A 272 14.15 0.93 20.25
CA ILE A 272 14.34 -0.04 21.33
C ILE A 272 13.06 -0.86 21.47
N GLY A 273 13.16 -2.19 21.42
CA GLY A 273 12.11 -3.11 21.78
C GLY A 273 12.35 -3.70 23.16
N LEU A 274 11.32 -4.06 23.90
CA LEU A 274 11.40 -4.53 25.27
C LEU A 274 10.74 -5.91 25.41
N ALA A 275 11.35 -6.79 26.20
CA ALA A 275 10.74 -8.02 26.65
C ALA A 275 10.96 -8.21 28.15
N VAL A 276 9.89 -8.31 28.90
CA VAL A 276 9.88 -8.36 30.37
C VAL A 276 9.53 -9.76 30.82
N TYR A 277 10.45 -10.45 31.52
CA TYR A 277 10.19 -11.75 32.09
C TYR A 277 9.63 -11.62 33.51
N ASP A 278 10.26 -10.81 34.36
CA ASP A 278 9.83 -10.46 35.71
C ASP A 278 10.27 -9.03 36.09
N GLU A 279 10.07 -8.63 37.33
CA GLU A 279 10.41 -7.25 37.81
C GLU A 279 11.92 -6.94 37.76
N ASN A 280 12.78 -7.95 37.71
CA ASN A 280 14.23 -7.81 37.69
C ASN A 280 14.82 -8.12 36.31
N THR A 281 14.22 -9.06 35.56
CA THR A 281 14.76 -9.58 34.30
C THR A 281 14.04 -8.96 33.11
N VAL A 282 14.75 -8.07 32.42
CA VAL A 282 14.25 -7.37 31.21
C VAL A 282 15.30 -7.44 30.12
N TYR A 283 14.84 -7.72 28.91
CA TYR A 283 15.64 -7.61 27.69
C TYR A 283 15.30 -6.34 26.92
N ALA A 284 16.31 -5.73 26.32
CA ALA A 284 16.18 -4.59 25.41
C ALA A 284 16.88 -4.91 24.10
N PHE A 285 16.12 -4.84 22.98
CA PHE A 285 16.62 -5.01 21.64
C PHE A 285 16.85 -3.63 21.03
N HIS A 286 18.11 -3.32 20.75
CA HIS A 286 18.57 -1.99 20.39
C HIS A 286 18.98 -1.91 18.93
N ASP A 287 18.40 -0.97 18.19
CA ASP A 287 18.91 -0.52 16.90
C ASP A 287 20.03 0.48 17.10
N ASN A 288 21.26 0.02 16.97
CA ASN A 288 22.46 0.81 17.21
C ASN A 288 22.92 1.48 15.92
N GLN A 289 22.64 2.78 15.77
CA GLN A 289 23.00 3.62 14.63
C GLN A 289 24.40 4.24 14.73
N PHE A 290 25.18 3.90 15.75
CA PHE A 290 26.59 4.29 15.78
C PHE A 290 27.34 3.59 14.64
N ARG A 291 28.26 4.31 14.00
CA ARG A 291 29.01 3.78 12.86
C ARG A 291 30.00 2.69 13.27
N ARG A 292 30.08 1.61 12.50
CA ARG A 292 31.11 0.58 12.64
C ARG A 292 32.47 1.18 12.35
N LYS A 293 33.49 0.78 13.14
CA LYS A 293 34.88 1.04 12.75
C LYS A 293 35.16 0.30 11.43
N LYS A 294 35.79 0.96 10.47
CA LYS A 294 36.22 0.30 9.23
C LYS A 294 37.14 -0.87 9.58
N ASP A 295 36.65 -2.08 9.36
CA ASP A 295 37.48 -3.29 9.48
C ASP A 295 38.24 -3.46 8.16
N SER A 296 39.53 -3.09 8.19
CA SER A 296 40.43 -3.22 7.04
C SER A 296 40.80 -4.69 6.71
N THR A 297 40.29 -5.65 7.47
CA THR A 297 40.66 -7.08 7.38
C THR A 297 39.59 -8.00 6.81
N LYS A 298 38.34 -7.58 6.69
CA LYS A 298 37.27 -8.38 6.08
C LYS A 298 37.15 -8.10 4.58
N SER A 299 38.01 -8.69 3.79
CA SER A 299 37.67 -9.02 2.40
C SER A 299 36.59 -10.11 2.44
N ALA A 300 35.51 -9.95 1.71
CA ALA A 300 34.43 -10.93 1.60
C ALA A 300 34.99 -12.28 1.12
N LYS A 301 35.29 -13.18 2.01
CA LYS A 301 35.58 -14.59 1.69
C LYS A 301 34.24 -15.30 1.47
N GLY A 302 33.91 -15.57 0.21
CA GLY A 302 32.92 -16.58 -0.06
C GLY A 302 31.99 -16.26 -1.23
N SER A 303 32.29 -16.73 -2.39
CA SER A 303 31.43 -17.19 -3.50
C SER A 303 32.17 -17.26 -4.82
N GLY A 304 33.47 -16.90 -4.89
CA GLY A 304 34.22 -16.85 -6.16
C GLY A 304 33.69 -15.82 -7.16
N ALA A 305 32.65 -15.04 -6.78
CA ALA A 305 32.10 -13.95 -7.55
C ALA A 305 32.96 -12.69 -7.36
N LEU A 306 33.10 -11.90 -8.44
CA LEU A 306 33.82 -10.63 -8.43
C LEU A 306 33.01 -9.59 -7.61
N THR A 307 33.65 -8.96 -6.62
CA THR A 307 33.04 -7.87 -5.84
C THR A 307 33.38 -6.50 -6.44
N LYS A 308 32.65 -5.46 -6.04
CA LYS A 308 32.93 -4.07 -6.44
C LYS A 308 34.30 -3.61 -5.96
N GLU A 309 34.66 -3.97 -4.73
CA GLU A 309 35.94 -3.65 -4.10
C GLU A 309 37.11 -4.36 -4.82
N GLU A 310 36.92 -5.64 -5.14
CA GLU A 310 37.89 -6.40 -5.94
C GLU A 310 38.10 -5.74 -7.31
N LEU A 311 36.97 -5.41 -8.02
CA LEU A 311 37.06 -4.79 -9.34
C LEU A 311 37.67 -3.38 -9.27
N ALA A 312 37.41 -2.61 -8.21
CA ALA A 312 38.02 -1.28 -8.01
C ALA A 312 39.53 -1.34 -7.78
N SER A 313 40.02 -2.42 -7.21
CA SER A 313 41.46 -2.63 -6.88
C SER A 313 42.24 -3.40 -7.94
N VAL A 314 41.56 -4.07 -8.87
CA VAL A 314 42.17 -4.83 -9.97
C VAL A 314 42.89 -3.90 -10.92
N SER A 315 44.15 -4.28 -11.31
CA SER A 315 44.88 -3.56 -12.37
C SER A 315 44.24 -3.81 -13.74
N THR A 316 44.58 -2.95 -14.69
CA THR A 316 44.21 -3.11 -16.09
C THR A 316 44.60 -4.45 -16.68
N ASP A 317 45.81 -4.89 -16.42
CA ASP A 317 46.34 -6.17 -16.92
C ASP A 317 45.61 -7.37 -16.29
N GLU A 318 45.33 -7.34 -15.00
CA GLU A 318 44.57 -8.38 -14.32
C GLU A 318 43.13 -8.47 -14.86
N LEU A 319 42.46 -7.32 -15.14
CA LEU A 319 41.12 -7.34 -15.73
C LEU A 319 41.16 -7.87 -17.17
N LEU A 320 42.14 -7.50 -17.98
CA LEU A 320 42.30 -8.00 -19.34
C LEU A 320 42.55 -9.52 -19.38
N ASN A 321 43.23 -10.07 -18.37
CA ASN A 321 43.50 -11.49 -18.21
C ASN A 321 42.41 -12.25 -17.45
N MET A 322 41.41 -11.54 -16.88
CA MET A 322 40.31 -12.16 -16.12
C MET A 322 39.49 -13.09 -17.01
N LYS A 323 39.04 -14.24 -16.47
CA LYS A 323 38.15 -15.16 -17.19
C LYS A 323 36.84 -14.47 -17.56
N ALA A 324 36.44 -14.53 -18.83
CA ALA A 324 35.23 -13.91 -19.35
C ALA A 324 33.97 -14.30 -18.52
N LYS A 325 33.89 -15.55 -18.06
CA LYS A 325 32.77 -16.02 -17.21
C LYS A 325 32.66 -15.24 -15.91
N LYS A 326 33.80 -14.95 -15.20
CA LYS A 326 33.80 -14.18 -13.94
C LYS A 326 33.35 -12.74 -14.17
N LEU A 327 33.87 -12.07 -15.20
CA LEU A 327 33.49 -10.70 -15.54
C LEU A 327 32.05 -10.62 -16.06
N ASN A 328 31.61 -11.57 -16.91
CA ASN A 328 30.24 -11.64 -17.39
C ASN A 328 29.20 -11.86 -16.24
N SER A 329 29.55 -12.67 -15.24
CA SER A 329 28.69 -12.84 -14.05
C SER A 329 28.54 -11.54 -13.28
N TYR A 330 29.65 -10.81 -13.10
CA TYR A 330 29.61 -9.48 -12.46
C TYR A 330 28.77 -8.48 -13.26
N ILE A 331 28.98 -8.43 -14.58
CA ILE A 331 28.21 -7.56 -15.51
C ILE A 331 26.72 -7.84 -15.40
N LYS A 332 26.35 -9.13 -15.42
CA LYS A 332 24.95 -9.57 -15.32
C LYS A 332 24.34 -9.24 -13.96
N MET A 333 25.05 -9.53 -12.87
CA MET A 333 24.57 -9.24 -11.50
C MET A 333 24.38 -7.74 -11.25
N ASN A 334 25.16 -6.89 -11.90
CA ASN A 334 25.06 -5.44 -11.78
C ASN A 334 24.23 -4.79 -12.90
N GLY A 335 23.49 -5.57 -13.68
CA GLY A 335 22.48 -5.07 -14.63
C GLY A 335 23.04 -4.31 -15.83
N LEU A 336 24.28 -4.59 -16.27
CA LEU A 336 24.74 -4.02 -17.52
C LEU A 336 23.99 -4.62 -18.71
N GLN A 337 23.73 -3.78 -19.70
CA GLN A 337 23.05 -4.15 -20.95
C GLN A 337 23.76 -5.33 -21.63
N GLU A 338 23.00 -6.18 -22.32
CA GLU A 338 23.53 -7.37 -22.99
C GLU A 338 24.63 -7.06 -24.04
N LYS A 339 24.64 -5.85 -24.58
CA LYS A 339 25.71 -5.38 -25.52
C LYS A 339 27.08 -5.27 -24.83
N TYR A 340 27.15 -5.14 -23.50
CA TYR A 340 28.40 -5.12 -22.74
C TYR A 340 28.71 -6.53 -22.23
N ARG A 341 29.49 -7.27 -23.01
CA ARG A 341 30.09 -8.53 -22.57
C ARG A 341 31.50 -8.30 -22.11
N ALA A 342 32.09 -9.26 -21.40
CA ALA A 342 33.46 -9.17 -20.92
C ALA A 342 34.46 -8.82 -22.07
N GLU A 343 34.29 -9.39 -23.24
CA GLU A 343 35.18 -9.11 -24.39
C GLU A 343 35.00 -7.68 -24.91
N ASN A 344 33.77 -7.15 -24.93
CA ASN A 344 33.55 -5.75 -25.34
C ASN A 344 34.22 -4.79 -24.35
N ILE A 345 34.09 -5.04 -23.03
CA ILE A 345 34.75 -4.23 -21.99
C ILE A 345 36.27 -4.30 -22.13
N LYS A 346 36.82 -5.48 -22.30
CA LYS A 346 38.25 -5.66 -22.52
C LYS A 346 38.72 -4.94 -23.79
N GLN A 347 37.91 -4.96 -24.84
CA GLN A 347 38.24 -4.26 -26.10
C GLN A 347 38.25 -2.73 -25.90
N ILE A 348 37.24 -2.20 -25.19
CA ILE A 348 37.17 -0.76 -24.84
C ILE A 348 38.40 -0.35 -24.03
N ILE A 349 38.81 -1.11 -23.05
CA ILE A 349 40.01 -0.83 -22.25
C ILE A 349 41.29 -0.89 -23.11
N ARG A 350 41.39 -1.88 -24.00
CA ARG A 350 42.55 -1.97 -24.94
C ARG A 350 42.63 -0.83 -25.92
N SER A 351 41.48 -0.29 -26.38
CA SER A 351 41.43 0.83 -27.34
C SER A 351 41.63 2.19 -26.70
N SER A 352 41.64 2.27 -25.36
CA SER A 352 41.85 3.53 -24.61
C SER A 352 42.88 3.32 -23.48
N PRO A 353 44.13 3.01 -23.81
CA PRO A 353 45.16 2.69 -22.83
C PRO A 353 45.44 3.86 -21.90
N GLY A 354 45.28 3.64 -20.58
CA GLY A 354 45.50 4.65 -19.54
C GLY A 354 44.37 5.65 -19.32
N GLU A 355 43.39 5.71 -20.23
CA GLU A 355 42.19 6.56 -20.08
C GLU A 355 41.06 5.85 -19.33
N ILE A 356 40.94 4.54 -19.47
CA ILE A 356 39.88 3.74 -18.85
C ILE A 356 40.48 2.69 -17.92
N ARG A 357 40.09 2.73 -16.66
CA ARG A 357 40.58 1.82 -15.61
C ARG A 357 39.48 0.85 -15.18
N PRO A 358 39.80 -0.28 -14.57
CA PRO A 358 38.80 -1.17 -13.95
C PRO A 358 37.88 -0.46 -12.93
N SER A 359 38.43 0.49 -12.15
CA SER A 359 37.68 1.33 -11.23
C SER A 359 36.60 2.20 -11.91
N ASP A 360 36.79 2.58 -13.17
CA ASP A 360 35.80 3.37 -13.90
C ASP A 360 34.57 2.53 -14.25
N LEU A 361 34.74 1.22 -14.42
CA LEU A 361 33.60 0.30 -14.58
C LEU A 361 32.77 0.21 -13.28
N VAL A 362 33.42 0.28 -12.11
CA VAL A 362 32.71 0.35 -10.82
C VAL A 362 31.99 1.68 -10.69
N GLY A 363 32.63 2.80 -11.11
CA GLY A 363 32.03 4.12 -11.16
C GLY A 363 30.81 4.20 -12.08
N TYR A 364 30.89 3.59 -13.26
CA TYR A 364 29.79 3.48 -14.23
C TYR A 364 28.60 2.70 -13.68
N LEU A 365 28.87 1.70 -12.81
CA LEU A 365 27.85 0.88 -12.15
C LEU A 365 27.36 1.46 -10.82
N LYS A 366 27.87 2.64 -10.42
CA LYS A 366 27.39 3.32 -9.22
C LYS A 366 25.91 3.67 -9.41
N ASP A 367 25.08 2.95 -8.69
CA ASP A 367 23.70 3.36 -8.49
C ASP A 367 23.70 4.54 -7.51
N ALA A 368 23.07 5.67 -7.89
CA ALA A 368 22.89 6.82 -7.01
C ALA A 368 22.15 6.45 -5.70
N ASN A 369 21.43 5.35 -5.70
CA ASN A 369 20.70 4.84 -4.54
C ASN A 369 21.48 3.75 -3.77
N ALA A 370 22.59 3.24 -4.28
CA ALA A 370 23.36 2.18 -3.60
C ALA A 370 23.86 2.63 -2.21
N ALA A 371 24.22 3.91 -2.07
CA ALA A 371 24.62 4.49 -0.79
C ALA A 371 23.50 4.52 0.27
N LEU A 372 22.23 4.42 -0.13
CA LEU A 372 21.09 4.35 0.78
C LEU A 372 21.03 3.04 1.58
N PHE A 373 21.68 1.99 1.09
CA PHE A 373 21.67 0.65 1.65
C PHE A 373 23.01 0.24 2.31
N ASP A 374 24.05 1.03 2.11
CA ASP A 374 25.43 0.69 2.55
C ASP A 374 25.91 1.61 3.68
N THR A 375 25.07 1.81 4.71
CA THR A 375 25.48 2.56 5.89
C THR A 375 26.08 1.59 6.91
N PRO A 376 27.37 1.68 7.23
CA PRO A 376 28.03 0.75 8.13
C PRO A 376 27.71 1.09 9.60
N VAL A 377 26.48 0.86 10.03
CA VAL A 377 26.04 1.00 11.43
C VAL A 377 26.29 -0.30 12.20
N ILE A 378 26.38 -0.21 13.53
CA ILE A 378 26.51 -1.40 14.40
C ILE A 378 25.28 -2.28 14.24
N GLY A 379 24.07 -1.71 14.22
CA GLY A 379 22.82 -2.42 13.97
C GLY A 379 22.30 -3.14 15.21
N ALA A 380 21.93 -4.39 15.07
CA ALA A 380 21.21 -5.15 16.09
C ALA A 380 22.06 -5.56 17.29
N GLU A 381 21.66 -5.16 18.48
CA GLU A 381 22.25 -5.59 19.76
C GLU A 381 21.17 -5.91 20.79
N VAL A 382 21.41 -6.93 21.63
CA VAL A 382 20.54 -7.32 22.72
C VAL A 382 21.22 -7.03 24.06
N PHE A 383 20.52 -6.33 24.94
CA PHE A 383 20.92 -6.03 26.31
C PHE A 383 19.99 -6.73 27.30
N LYS A 384 20.52 -7.06 28.48
CA LYS A 384 19.78 -7.66 29.58
C LYS A 384 20.06 -6.91 30.87
N THR A 385 19.05 -6.68 31.68
CA THR A 385 19.14 -6.35 33.10
C THR A 385 18.65 -7.52 33.95
N THR A 386 19.21 -7.69 35.15
CA THR A 386 18.79 -8.66 36.17
C THR A 386 18.52 -8.01 37.51
N ASP A 387 18.43 -6.66 37.52
CA ASP A 387 18.23 -5.84 38.72
C ASP A 387 17.16 -4.75 38.53
N GLY A 388 16.24 -5.00 37.55
CA GLY A 388 15.12 -4.10 37.28
C GLY A 388 15.49 -2.81 36.57
N GLY A 389 16.60 -2.80 35.82
CA GLY A 389 17.07 -1.68 35.03
C GLY A 389 18.10 -0.78 35.71
N ARG A 390 18.63 -1.16 36.90
CA ARG A 390 19.73 -0.44 37.53
C ARG A 390 21.03 -0.57 36.76
N THR A 391 21.29 -1.76 36.21
CA THR A 391 22.44 -2.04 35.34
C THR A 391 22.01 -2.82 34.11
N TRP A 392 22.67 -2.55 32.98
CA TRP A 392 22.44 -3.25 31.71
C TRP A 392 23.73 -3.87 31.21
N LYS A 393 23.65 -5.06 30.65
CA LYS A 393 24.78 -5.76 30.02
C LYS A 393 24.36 -6.26 28.64
N LYS A 394 25.23 -6.03 27.65
CA LYS A 394 25.08 -6.68 26.35
C LYS A 394 25.20 -8.19 26.52
N THR A 395 24.32 -8.96 25.88
CA THR A 395 24.22 -10.40 26.08
C THR A 395 25.23 -11.22 25.26
N HIS A 396 25.65 -10.65 24.12
CA HIS A 396 26.51 -11.33 23.13
C HIS A 396 27.73 -10.45 22.77
N GLU A 397 28.76 -11.07 22.21
CA GLU A 397 29.90 -10.35 21.64
C GLU A 397 29.54 -9.75 20.26
N GLY A 398 30.19 -8.64 19.89
CA GLY A 398 29.95 -7.98 18.60
C GLY A 398 28.49 -7.46 18.47
N TYR A 399 27.87 -7.73 17.35
CA TYR A 399 26.49 -7.36 16.98
C TYR A 399 25.84 -8.50 16.18
N LEU A 400 24.51 -8.52 16.06
CA LEU A 400 23.80 -9.50 15.26
C LEU A 400 23.82 -9.05 13.80
N ASP A 401 24.74 -9.63 13.01
CA ASP A 401 24.91 -9.28 11.61
C ASP A 401 23.77 -9.89 10.76
N ASP A 402 23.48 -9.28 9.61
CA ASP A 402 22.46 -9.73 8.66
C ASP A 402 21.03 -9.84 9.24
N LEU A 403 20.75 -9.22 10.38
CA LEU A 403 19.40 -9.22 10.96
C LEU A 403 18.50 -8.13 10.34
N TYR A 404 19.00 -6.90 10.22
CA TYR A 404 18.24 -5.82 9.57
C TYR A 404 19.11 -4.69 8.99
N TYR A 405 20.42 -4.88 8.92
CA TYR A 405 21.36 -3.88 8.35
C TYR A 405 21.16 -2.49 9.00
N SER A 406 20.89 -1.45 8.20
CA SER A 406 20.55 -0.10 8.67
C SER A 406 19.04 0.15 8.87
N TYR A 407 18.20 -0.89 8.75
CA TYR A 407 16.74 -0.78 8.82
C TYR A 407 16.16 -1.07 10.20
N GLY A 408 16.93 -0.92 11.28
CA GLY A 408 16.45 -1.16 12.64
C GLY A 408 15.23 -0.33 13.04
N TYR A 409 15.03 0.80 12.39
CA TYR A 409 13.81 1.60 12.56
C TYR A 409 12.53 0.87 12.12
N TYR A 410 12.65 -0.07 11.21
CA TYR A 410 11.55 -0.86 10.65
C TYR A 410 11.23 -2.08 11.53
N PHE A 411 12.25 -2.62 12.17
CA PHE A 411 12.17 -3.73 13.10
C PHE A 411 12.34 -3.22 14.55
N GLY A 412 12.25 -4.07 15.52
CA GLY A 412 12.50 -3.68 16.91
C GLY A 412 11.71 -4.52 17.90
N GLU A 413 11.18 -5.64 17.43
CA GLU A 413 10.43 -6.56 18.28
C GLU A 413 11.32 -7.63 18.87
N ILE A 414 11.19 -7.82 20.19
CA ILE A 414 11.80 -8.89 20.97
C ILE A 414 10.73 -9.53 21.85
N ARG A 415 10.81 -10.85 22.02
CA ARG A 415 9.95 -11.58 22.96
C ARG A 415 10.79 -12.49 23.83
N VAL A 416 10.39 -12.65 25.09
CA VAL A 416 10.92 -13.67 26.01
C VAL A 416 9.92 -14.80 26.13
N ASP A 417 10.39 -16.05 26.17
CA ASP A 417 9.54 -17.19 26.44
C ASP A 417 8.99 -17.08 27.88
N PRO A 418 7.66 -16.99 28.05
CA PRO A 418 7.07 -16.88 29.38
C PRO A 418 7.40 -18.02 30.33
N GLN A 419 7.88 -19.16 29.84
CA GLN A 419 8.26 -20.35 30.62
C GLN A 419 9.77 -20.49 30.80
N ASP A 420 10.60 -19.71 30.05
CA ASP A 420 12.06 -19.76 30.15
C ASP A 420 12.68 -18.35 29.99
N GLN A 421 13.22 -17.82 31.09
CA GLN A 421 13.88 -16.49 31.06
C GLN A 421 15.07 -16.39 30.08
N ASN A 422 15.62 -17.52 29.64
CA ASN A 422 16.74 -17.54 28.68
C ASN A 422 16.31 -17.79 27.24
N GLY A 423 15.03 -18.14 27.03
CA GLY A 423 14.40 -18.28 25.72
C GLY A 423 13.99 -16.90 25.19
N ILE A 424 14.67 -16.38 24.18
CA ILE A 424 14.30 -15.10 23.56
C ILE A 424 14.23 -15.21 22.05
N TYR A 425 13.35 -14.41 21.48
CA TYR A 425 13.17 -14.28 20.04
C TYR A 425 13.39 -12.82 19.65
N VAL A 426 14.16 -12.56 18.58
CA VAL A 426 14.35 -11.23 17.99
C VAL A 426 13.92 -11.24 16.53
N LEU A 427 13.21 -10.21 16.14
CA LEU A 427 12.59 -10.08 14.83
C LEU A 427 13.35 -9.11 13.95
N GLY A 428 13.57 -9.51 12.73
CA GLY A 428 14.26 -8.74 11.69
C GLY A 428 13.89 -9.31 10.33
N VAL A 429 14.79 -9.24 9.36
CA VAL A 429 14.63 -9.92 8.07
C VAL A 429 14.45 -11.43 8.31
N PRO A 430 15.34 -12.15 9.04
CA PRO A 430 14.99 -13.43 9.65
C PRO A 430 14.43 -13.25 11.06
N ILE A 431 13.70 -14.26 11.54
CA ILE A 431 13.41 -14.42 12.96
C ILE A 431 14.49 -15.27 13.60
N LEU A 432 15.12 -14.77 14.67
CA LEU A 432 16.16 -15.48 15.41
C LEU A 432 15.67 -15.87 16.79
N LYS A 433 16.16 -17.02 17.26
CA LYS A 433 15.94 -17.55 18.59
C LYS A 433 17.26 -17.77 19.33
N SER A 434 17.26 -17.46 20.63
CA SER A 434 18.29 -17.82 21.61
C SER A 434 17.69 -18.71 22.69
N LYS A 435 18.49 -19.68 23.18
CA LYS A 435 18.17 -20.56 24.32
C LYS A 435 19.08 -20.34 25.53
N ASP A 436 19.99 -19.37 25.45
CA ASP A 436 21.03 -19.11 26.45
C ASP A 436 21.06 -17.65 26.95
N GLY A 437 19.91 -16.98 26.86
CA GLY A 437 19.75 -15.62 27.34
C GLY A 437 20.37 -14.59 26.42
N GLY A 438 20.43 -14.86 25.12
CA GLY A 438 20.93 -13.95 24.11
C GLY A 438 22.44 -14.02 23.85
N LYS A 439 23.14 -15.04 24.33
CA LYS A 439 24.57 -15.21 24.05
C LYS A 439 24.80 -15.73 22.64
N THR A 440 23.97 -16.68 22.20
CA THR A 440 23.96 -17.21 20.83
C THR A 440 22.57 -17.19 20.22
N PHE A 441 22.49 -17.09 18.89
CA PHE A 441 21.25 -17.02 18.14
C PHE A 441 21.27 -17.99 16.97
N THR A 442 20.11 -18.57 16.67
CA THR A 442 19.85 -19.41 15.48
C THR A 442 18.60 -18.93 14.77
N SER A 443 18.61 -18.97 13.44
CA SER A 443 17.41 -18.65 12.65
C SER A 443 16.38 -19.76 12.73
N ILE A 444 15.11 -19.39 12.96
CA ILE A 444 13.96 -20.28 12.87
C ILE A 444 13.07 -19.94 11.66
N SER A 445 13.51 -19.05 10.77
CA SER A 445 12.87 -18.81 9.48
C SER A 445 12.98 -20.06 8.61
N LYS A 446 11.95 -20.34 7.79
CA LYS A 446 11.89 -21.46 6.85
C LYS A 446 11.45 -20.96 5.47
N GLU A 447 11.57 -21.79 4.43
CA GLU A 447 11.27 -21.40 3.04
C GLU A 447 9.82 -20.96 2.80
N ASN A 448 8.87 -21.43 3.63
CA ASN A 448 7.45 -21.06 3.55
C ASN A 448 7.07 -19.90 4.46
N VAL A 449 8.03 -19.20 5.06
CA VAL A 449 7.84 -18.02 5.91
C VAL A 449 8.41 -16.82 5.18
N HIS A 450 7.62 -15.77 5.03
CA HIS A 450 8.08 -14.52 4.43
C HIS A 450 9.10 -13.86 5.35
N ALA A 451 10.07 -13.16 4.78
CA ALA A 451 10.98 -12.31 5.53
C ALA A 451 10.26 -11.11 6.18
N ASP A 452 11.03 -10.32 6.93
CA ASP A 452 10.57 -9.07 7.54
C ASP A 452 9.49 -9.28 8.62
N HIS A 453 9.95 -9.88 9.72
CA HIS A 453 9.11 -10.22 10.87
C HIS A 453 8.84 -8.99 11.74
N GLN A 454 7.55 -8.72 12.03
CA GLN A 454 7.09 -7.50 12.69
C GLN A 454 6.33 -7.75 14.00
N ALA A 455 5.73 -8.93 14.16
CA ALA A 455 4.97 -9.29 15.33
C ALA A 455 5.17 -10.77 15.68
N LEU A 456 5.27 -11.07 16.96
CA LEU A 456 5.36 -12.45 17.45
C LEU A 456 4.56 -12.60 18.74
N TRP A 457 3.63 -13.55 18.73
CA TRP A 457 3.00 -14.02 19.96
C TRP A 457 3.61 -15.37 20.36
N VAL A 458 3.98 -15.48 21.64
CA VAL A 458 4.53 -16.70 22.26
C VAL A 458 3.49 -17.20 23.27
N ASN A 459 3.08 -18.46 23.16
CA ASN A 459 2.04 -19.02 24.02
C ASN A 459 2.53 -19.19 25.47
N PRO A 460 1.93 -18.51 26.46
CA PRO A 460 2.36 -18.59 27.85
C PRO A 460 2.02 -19.95 28.51
N LYS A 461 1.12 -20.74 27.92
CA LYS A 461 0.66 -22.02 28.48
C LYS A 461 1.23 -23.24 27.74
N LYS A 462 1.75 -23.06 26.50
CA LYS A 462 2.24 -24.18 25.68
C LYS A 462 3.55 -23.79 24.97
N GLN A 463 4.66 -24.33 25.45
CA GLN A 463 5.98 -24.09 24.85
C GLN A 463 6.00 -24.51 23.37
N GLY A 464 6.68 -23.72 22.54
CA GLY A 464 6.83 -23.96 21.12
C GLY A 464 5.63 -23.60 20.25
N HIS A 465 4.51 -23.14 20.83
CA HIS A 465 3.40 -22.60 20.06
C HIS A 465 3.60 -21.09 19.85
N LEU A 466 3.82 -20.72 18.59
CA LEU A 466 4.15 -19.38 18.14
C LEU A 466 3.16 -18.93 17.06
N ILE A 467 2.82 -17.64 17.04
CA ILE A 467 2.14 -17.01 15.92
C ILE A 467 3.01 -15.84 15.46
N ASP A 468 3.53 -15.93 14.24
CA ASP A 468 4.41 -14.96 13.63
C ASP A 468 3.67 -14.13 12.60
N GLY A 469 3.86 -12.81 12.67
CA GLY A 469 3.39 -11.82 11.71
C GLY A 469 4.55 -11.18 10.97
N ASN A 470 4.51 -11.23 9.63
CA ASN A 470 5.55 -10.73 8.76
C ASN A 470 4.96 -9.92 7.59
N ASP A 471 5.79 -9.43 6.66
CA ASP A 471 5.33 -8.63 5.51
C ASP A 471 4.57 -9.46 4.45
N GLY A 472 4.57 -10.78 4.57
CA GLY A 472 3.76 -11.70 3.77
C GLY A 472 2.51 -12.23 4.48
N GLY A 473 2.23 -11.82 5.73
CA GLY A 473 1.07 -12.20 6.51
C GLY A 473 1.40 -13.00 7.77
N LEU A 474 0.71 -14.12 8.00
CA LEU A 474 0.75 -14.89 9.24
C LEU A 474 1.30 -16.29 9.04
N ASN A 475 2.04 -16.77 10.04
CA ASN A 475 2.48 -18.14 10.17
C ASN A 475 2.26 -18.65 11.60
N ILE A 476 1.91 -19.93 11.76
CA ILE A 476 1.78 -20.60 13.05
C ILE A 476 2.78 -21.74 13.14
N SER A 477 3.48 -21.85 14.27
CA SER A 477 4.32 -22.99 14.63
C SER A 477 3.81 -23.63 15.92
N TYR A 478 3.94 -24.97 16.04
CA TYR A 478 3.65 -25.74 17.24
C TYR A 478 4.87 -26.50 17.79
N ASP A 479 6.02 -26.29 17.14
CA ASP A 479 7.28 -26.97 17.40
C ASP A 479 8.46 -26.01 17.48
N ASP A 480 8.17 -24.80 18.02
CA ASP A 480 9.20 -23.81 18.33
C ASP A 480 9.95 -23.26 17.08
N GLY A 481 9.25 -23.20 15.96
CA GLY A 481 9.77 -22.69 14.69
C GLY A 481 10.49 -23.73 13.84
N GLU A 482 10.48 -25.02 14.20
CA GLU A 482 11.02 -26.07 13.33
C GLU A 482 10.17 -26.26 12.08
N SER A 483 8.85 -26.08 12.19
CA SER A 483 7.95 -26.01 11.06
C SER A 483 6.91 -24.89 11.22
N TRP A 484 6.40 -24.39 10.09
CA TRP A 484 5.44 -23.30 10.04
C TRP A 484 4.26 -23.60 9.11
N ILE A 485 3.07 -23.21 9.55
CA ILE A 485 1.83 -23.24 8.76
C ILE A 485 1.55 -21.84 8.24
N LYS A 486 1.56 -21.63 6.92
CA LYS A 486 1.22 -20.35 6.28
C LYS A 486 -0.29 -20.15 6.23
N LEU A 487 -0.78 -18.98 6.68
CA LEU A 487 -2.19 -18.58 6.61
C LEU A 487 -2.41 -17.63 5.43
N ASN A 488 -3.25 -18.03 4.46
CA ASN A 488 -3.41 -17.36 3.17
C ASN A 488 -4.83 -16.82 2.93
N GLN A 489 -5.51 -16.30 3.94
CA GLN A 489 -6.92 -15.90 3.82
C GLN A 489 -7.16 -14.39 3.67
N PRO A 490 -6.54 -13.48 4.46
CA PRO A 490 -6.82 -12.06 4.36
C PRO A 490 -6.35 -11.44 3.04
N ALA A 491 -7.24 -10.70 2.38
CA ALA A 491 -6.93 -9.93 1.18
C ALA A 491 -6.43 -8.54 1.58
N VAL A 492 -5.17 -8.43 1.95
CA VAL A 492 -4.55 -7.23 2.52
C VAL A 492 -3.29 -6.76 1.78
N GLY A 493 -3.12 -7.18 0.52
CA GLY A 493 -2.00 -6.75 -0.33
C GLY A 493 -1.90 -5.23 -0.44
N GLN A 494 -0.66 -4.70 -0.33
CA GLN A 494 -0.32 -3.28 -0.37
C GLN A 494 0.08 -2.86 -1.79
N PHE A 495 -0.89 -2.66 -2.68
CA PHE A 495 -0.63 -2.30 -4.07
C PHE A 495 -0.15 -0.86 -4.23
N TYR A 496 0.94 -0.67 -4.96
CA TYR A 496 1.36 0.63 -5.47
C TYR A 496 0.63 1.00 -6.76
N THR A 497 0.38 0.02 -7.62
CA THR A 497 -0.21 0.23 -8.95
C THR A 497 -1.12 -0.92 -9.35
N VAL A 498 -2.04 -0.64 -10.29
CA VAL A 498 -2.87 -1.64 -10.95
C VAL A 498 -2.89 -1.42 -12.46
N TYR A 499 -2.88 -2.47 -13.24
CA TYR A 499 -3.02 -2.48 -14.69
C TYR A 499 -4.00 -3.56 -15.16
N ALA A 500 -4.61 -3.37 -16.32
CA ALA A 500 -5.48 -4.37 -16.95
C ALA A 500 -5.16 -4.45 -18.45
N ASP A 501 -5.03 -5.67 -18.99
CA ASP A 501 -4.89 -5.87 -20.43
C ASP A 501 -6.24 -5.70 -21.17
N ASN A 502 -6.19 -5.64 -22.49
CA ASN A 502 -7.35 -5.40 -23.34
C ASN A 502 -8.02 -6.69 -23.87
N GLN A 503 -7.75 -7.84 -23.27
CA GLN A 503 -8.40 -9.10 -23.65
C GLN A 503 -9.88 -9.12 -23.24
N GLU A 504 -10.69 -9.97 -23.87
CA GLU A 504 -12.10 -10.17 -23.48
C GLU A 504 -12.20 -10.74 -22.06
N ASN A 505 -11.38 -11.76 -21.76
CA ASN A 505 -11.18 -12.28 -20.39
C ASN A 505 -9.89 -11.70 -19.82
N TYR A 506 -9.89 -10.41 -19.59
CA TYR A 506 -8.71 -9.64 -19.23
C TYR A 506 -8.05 -10.09 -17.93
N LYS A 507 -6.75 -9.92 -17.88
CA LYS A 507 -5.95 -10.10 -16.67
C LYS A 507 -5.72 -8.77 -15.98
N VAL A 508 -5.59 -8.85 -14.66
CA VAL A 508 -5.23 -7.73 -13.78
C VAL A 508 -3.82 -7.95 -13.29
N TYR A 509 -3.01 -6.92 -13.39
CA TYR A 509 -1.61 -6.89 -12.97
C TYR A 509 -1.45 -5.86 -11.87
N GLY A 510 -0.50 -6.07 -10.96
CA GLY A 510 -0.18 -5.07 -9.96
C GLY A 510 1.12 -5.36 -9.23
N GLY A 511 1.80 -4.28 -8.86
CA GLY A 511 2.99 -4.31 -8.02
C GLY A 511 2.62 -4.02 -6.58
N MET A 512 3.14 -4.83 -5.66
CA MET A 512 2.89 -4.73 -4.22
C MET A 512 4.18 -4.43 -3.46
N GLN A 513 4.05 -3.67 -2.41
CA GLN A 513 5.11 -3.51 -1.43
C GLN A 513 5.49 -4.88 -0.86
N ASP A 514 6.78 -5.15 -0.74
CA ASP A 514 7.42 -6.34 -0.18
C ASP A 514 7.08 -7.68 -0.86
N ASN A 515 6.09 -7.70 -1.77
CA ASN A 515 5.50 -8.92 -2.31
C ASN A 515 5.53 -9.04 -3.84
N GLY A 516 6.30 -8.21 -4.53
CA GLY A 516 6.57 -8.32 -5.97
C GLY A 516 5.41 -7.92 -6.88
N VAL A 517 5.50 -8.36 -8.13
CA VAL A 517 4.50 -8.11 -9.17
C VAL A 517 3.71 -9.36 -9.47
N TRP A 518 2.39 -9.25 -9.47
CA TRP A 518 1.47 -10.37 -9.68
C TRP A 518 0.50 -10.12 -10.83
N VAL A 519 0.05 -11.23 -11.44
CA VAL A 519 -0.98 -11.23 -12.48
C VAL A 519 -2.05 -12.28 -12.17
N GLY A 520 -3.32 -11.90 -12.32
CA GLY A 520 -4.45 -12.82 -12.15
C GLY A 520 -5.59 -12.51 -13.11
N ASN A 521 -6.54 -13.44 -13.24
CA ASN A 521 -7.74 -13.18 -14.01
C ASN A 521 -8.68 -12.26 -13.21
N HIS A 522 -9.33 -11.29 -13.87
CA HIS A 522 -10.27 -10.35 -13.23
C HIS A 522 -11.45 -11.01 -12.49
N ASN A 523 -11.74 -12.28 -12.79
CA ASN A 523 -12.76 -13.08 -12.14
C ASN A 523 -12.19 -14.29 -11.39
N ALA A 524 -10.91 -14.22 -11.01
CA ALA A 524 -10.22 -15.21 -10.20
C ALA A 524 -11.02 -15.54 -8.93
N LYS A 525 -11.03 -16.83 -8.60
CA LYS A 525 -11.70 -17.35 -7.39
C LYS A 525 -10.78 -18.34 -6.72
N ILE A 526 -10.73 -18.28 -5.40
CA ILE A 526 -10.17 -19.34 -4.58
C ILE A 526 -11.25 -20.41 -4.48
N ASP A 527 -11.04 -21.56 -5.13
CA ASP A 527 -11.95 -22.69 -5.13
C ASP A 527 -11.18 -24.01 -4.92
N LYS A 528 -11.92 -25.12 -4.82
CA LYS A 528 -11.31 -26.44 -4.61
C LYS A 528 -10.28 -26.84 -5.67
N ARG A 529 -10.33 -26.27 -6.89
CA ARG A 529 -9.37 -26.58 -7.97
C ARG A 529 -7.99 -26.07 -7.63
N TRP A 530 -7.88 -24.93 -6.92
CA TRP A 530 -6.59 -24.49 -6.42
C TRP A 530 -5.98 -25.50 -5.46
N TYR A 531 -6.76 -25.99 -4.49
CA TYR A 531 -6.29 -27.04 -3.58
C TYR A 531 -5.93 -28.36 -4.29
N GLN A 532 -6.65 -28.70 -5.37
CA GLN A 532 -6.39 -29.92 -6.15
C GLN A 532 -5.16 -29.82 -7.04
N THR A 533 -4.87 -28.65 -7.60
CA THR A 533 -3.83 -28.44 -8.61
C THR A 533 -2.60 -27.73 -8.08
N GLY A 534 -2.62 -27.18 -6.86
CA GLY A 534 -1.59 -26.32 -6.29
C GLY A 534 -1.44 -24.96 -7.02
N LYS A 535 -2.29 -24.67 -8.02
CA LYS A 535 -2.21 -23.45 -8.82
C LYS A 535 -3.01 -22.32 -8.20
N ASN A 536 -2.31 -21.31 -7.65
CA ASN A 536 -2.95 -20.07 -7.24
C ASN A 536 -3.61 -19.38 -8.44
N PRO A 537 -4.78 -18.73 -8.28
CA PRO A 537 -5.40 -17.94 -9.34
C PRO A 537 -4.60 -16.70 -9.75
N TYR A 538 -3.60 -16.31 -8.96
CA TYR A 538 -2.61 -15.29 -9.27
C TYR A 538 -1.23 -15.93 -9.44
N GLU A 539 -0.47 -15.43 -10.42
CA GLU A 539 0.90 -15.84 -10.75
C GLU A 539 1.87 -14.71 -10.40
N SER A 540 3.00 -15.01 -9.76
CA SER A 540 4.08 -14.07 -9.54
C SER A 540 4.85 -13.85 -10.85
N LEU A 541 5.12 -12.59 -11.20
CA LEU A 541 5.95 -12.22 -12.33
C LEU A 541 7.40 -11.91 -11.92
N MET A 542 7.57 -11.31 -10.75
CA MET A 542 8.89 -11.01 -10.17
C MET A 542 8.77 -10.66 -8.69
N GLY A 543 9.88 -10.74 -7.96
CA GLY A 543 10.01 -10.36 -6.55
C GLY A 543 10.37 -8.88 -6.33
N GLY A 544 10.78 -8.54 -5.11
CA GLY A 544 11.10 -7.19 -4.66
C GLY A 544 9.85 -6.37 -4.32
N ASP A 545 9.99 -5.05 -4.18
CA ASP A 545 8.85 -4.14 -4.14
C ASP A 545 8.33 -3.92 -5.55
N GLY A 546 7.20 -4.56 -5.87
CA GLY A 546 6.63 -4.50 -7.21
C GLY A 546 6.16 -3.10 -7.57
N MET A 547 6.58 -2.61 -8.75
CA MET A 547 6.29 -1.26 -9.21
C MET A 547 5.26 -1.24 -10.34
N GLN A 548 5.27 -0.20 -11.15
CA GLN A 548 4.34 -0.04 -12.26
C GLN A 548 4.47 -1.18 -13.27
N VAL A 549 3.35 -1.50 -13.89
CA VAL A 549 3.25 -2.52 -14.93
C VAL A 549 2.71 -1.88 -16.20
N ALA A 550 3.30 -2.23 -17.34
CA ALA A 550 2.74 -1.95 -18.66
C ALA A 550 2.69 -3.24 -19.47
N VAL A 551 1.65 -3.40 -20.28
CA VAL A 551 1.46 -4.60 -21.13
C VAL A 551 1.30 -4.14 -22.56
N ASP A 552 1.97 -4.81 -23.50
CA ASP A 552 1.82 -4.53 -24.92
C ASP A 552 0.42 -4.99 -25.38
N ASP A 553 -0.42 -4.05 -25.79
CA ASP A 553 -1.80 -4.32 -26.22
C ASP A 553 -1.90 -5.24 -27.46
N ARG A 554 -0.82 -5.30 -28.27
CA ARG A 554 -0.71 -6.15 -29.47
C ARG A 554 -0.35 -7.60 -29.12
N ASN A 555 0.43 -7.78 -28.02
CA ASN A 555 0.85 -9.08 -27.52
C ASN A 555 0.87 -9.08 -25.99
N PRO A 556 -0.20 -9.56 -25.32
CA PRO A 556 -0.32 -9.52 -23.87
C PRO A 556 0.66 -10.44 -23.13
N ASN A 557 1.50 -11.22 -23.85
CA ASN A 557 2.61 -11.94 -23.24
C ASN A 557 3.82 -11.03 -22.98
N ILE A 558 3.93 -9.89 -23.64
CA ILE A 558 5.00 -8.92 -23.40
C ILE A 558 4.57 -7.96 -22.30
N VAL A 559 5.21 -8.08 -21.15
CA VAL A 559 4.95 -7.32 -19.95
C VAL A 559 6.21 -6.57 -19.54
N TYR A 560 6.06 -5.30 -19.19
CA TYR A 560 7.09 -4.50 -18.56
C TYR A 560 6.75 -4.38 -17.09
N ALA A 561 7.63 -4.90 -16.23
CA ALA A 561 7.46 -4.89 -14.79
C ALA A 561 8.80 -4.65 -14.11
N GLY A 562 8.78 -4.12 -12.92
CA GLY A 562 10.01 -3.78 -12.20
C GLY A 562 9.82 -3.74 -10.69
N TYR A 563 10.94 -3.59 -10.02
CA TYR A 563 11.03 -3.33 -8.60
C TYR A 563 11.67 -1.96 -8.34
N GLN A 564 11.85 -1.59 -7.11
CA GLN A 564 12.25 -0.26 -6.67
C GLN A 564 13.45 0.32 -7.46
N PHE A 565 13.50 1.66 -7.56
CA PHE A 565 14.56 2.43 -8.19
C PHE A 565 14.77 2.16 -9.69
N GLY A 566 13.69 1.93 -10.42
CA GLY A 566 13.73 1.82 -11.88
C GLY A 566 14.31 0.53 -12.41
N ASN A 567 14.44 -0.50 -11.59
CA ASN A 567 14.89 -1.82 -12.01
C ASN A 567 13.78 -2.52 -12.79
N TYR A 568 13.62 -2.18 -14.07
CA TYR A 568 12.60 -2.72 -14.96
C TYR A 568 13.12 -3.83 -15.87
N TYR A 569 12.22 -4.75 -16.19
CA TYR A 569 12.41 -5.84 -17.11
C TYR A 569 11.30 -5.87 -18.15
N ARG A 570 11.65 -6.20 -19.39
CA ARG A 570 10.73 -6.71 -20.40
C ARG A 570 10.63 -8.23 -20.23
N ILE A 571 9.45 -8.71 -19.91
CA ILE A 571 9.15 -10.12 -19.64
C ILE A 571 8.31 -10.66 -20.79
N ASP A 572 8.78 -11.70 -21.46
CA ASP A 572 7.97 -12.51 -22.36
C ASP A 572 7.41 -13.72 -21.60
N ARG A 573 6.13 -13.65 -21.24
CA ARG A 573 5.46 -14.68 -20.46
C ARG A 573 5.27 -16.01 -21.19
N ALA A 574 5.37 -16.02 -22.52
CA ALA A 574 5.27 -17.26 -23.32
C ALA A 574 6.58 -18.06 -23.29
N THR A 575 7.70 -17.39 -23.22
CA THR A 575 9.05 -17.98 -23.22
C THR A 575 9.75 -17.88 -21.87
N GLU A 576 9.15 -17.18 -20.90
CA GLU A 576 9.71 -16.85 -19.58
C GLU A 576 11.04 -16.03 -19.66
N LYS A 577 11.34 -15.48 -20.83
CA LYS A 577 12.54 -14.65 -21.03
C LYS A 577 12.35 -13.29 -20.36
N GLN A 578 13.35 -12.89 -19.56
CA GLN A 578 13.41 -11.58 -18.93
C GLN A 578 14.62 -10.81 -19.48
N THR A 579 14.40 -9.57 -19.92
CA THR A 579 15.44 -8.66 -20.41
C THR A 579 15.45 -7.42 -19.53
N TYR A 580 16.56 -7.13 -18.89
CA TYR A 580 16.74 -5.94 -18.07
C TYR A 580 16.83 -4.68 -18.95
N ILE A 581 16.06 -3.65 -18.63
CA ILE A 581 15.87 -2.47 -19.52
C ILE A 581 16.09 -1.12 -18.84
N GLN A 582 16.67 -1.03 -17.65
CA GLN A 582 16.94 0.27 -17.00
C GLN A 582 17.94 1.09 -17.84
N PRO A 583 17.67 2.38 -18.13
CA PRO A 583 18.65 3.27 -18.78
C PRO A 583 19.87 3.47 -17.88
N LYS A 584 21.06 3.50 -18.48
CA LYS A 584 22.33 3.76 -17.81
C LYS A 584 22.95 5.04 -18.36
N PRO A 585 23.60 5.86 -17.53
CA PRO A 585 24.27 7.07 -18.00
C PRO A 585 25.43 6.71 -18.92
N GLU A 586 25.83 7.65 -19.77
CA GLU A 586 27.09 7.55 -20.51
C GLU A 586 28.27 7.61 -19.54
N LYS A 587 29.42 7.10 -20.02
CA LYS A 587 30.66 7.23 -19.27
C LYS A 587 30.93 8.71 -18.93
N ASP A 588 31.42 8.94 -17.72
CA ASP A 588 31.75 10.27 -17.19
C ASP A 588 30.54 11.21 -16.92
N LYS A 589 29.30 10.73 -17.07
CA LYS A 589 28.10 11.44 -16.61
C LYS A 589 27.66 10.97 -15.23
N PRO A 590 27.05 11.85 -14.42
CA PRO A 590 26.49 11.47 -13.11
C PRO A 590 25.46 10.35 -13.26
N ALA A 591 25.39 9.48 -12.26
CA ALA A 591 24.36 8.46 -12.15
C ALA A 591 22.95 9.07 -12.15
N TYR A 592 22.00 8.40 -12.82
CA TYR A 592 20.61 8.83 -12.78
C TYR A 592 20.00 8.56 -11.41
N ARG A 593 19.22 9.52 -10.92
CA ARG A 593 18.41 9.34 -9.72
C ARG A 593 17.07 8.74 -10.14
N PHE A 594 16.67 7.65 -9.47
CA PHE A 594 15.38 7.00 -9.68
C PHE A 594 14.56 7.01 -8.41
N ASN A 595 13.26 7.27 -8.55
CA ASN A 595 12.32 7.16 -7.44
C ASN A 595 12.17 5.72 -6.98
N TRP A 596 11.76 5.52 -5.73
CA TRP A 596 11.29 4.20 -5.28
C TRP A 596 10.25 3.65 -6.26
N GLN A 597 9.24 4.46 -6.59
CA GLN A 597 8.22 4.15 -7.60
C GLN A 597 8.54 4.87 -8.91
N THR A 598 9.57 4.42 -9.60
CA THR A 598 9.98 4.99 -10.90
C THR A 598 8.87 4.84 -11.94
N PRO A 599 8.43 5.92 -12.62
CA PRO A 599 7.37 5.82 -13.62
C PRO A 599 7.89 5.23 -14.94
N ILE A 600 7.07 4.32 -15.51
CA ILE A 600 7.27 3.74 -16.84
C ILE A 600 5.97 3.84 -17.63
N GLN A 601 6.03 4.16 -18.94
CA GLN A 601 4.86 4.26 -19.79
C GLN A 601 5.17 3.79 -21.22
N LEU A 602 4.31 2.91 -21.76
CA LEU A 602 4.25 2.63 -23.20
C LEU A 602 3.58 3.80 -23.93
N SER A 603 4.13 4.20 -25.08
CA SER A 603 3.53 5.23 -25.92
C SER A 603 2.16 4.79 -26.41
N LYS A 604 1.21 5.73 -26.41
CA LYS A 604 -0.14 5.51 -26.93
C LYS A 604 -0.17 5.49 -28.47
N HIS A 605 0.89 5.95 -29.12
CA HIS A 605 1.00 6.04 -30.58
C HIS A 605 1.74 4.85 -31.20
N ASN A 606 2.71 4.28 -30.48
CA ASN A 606 3.45 3.11 -30.90
C ASN A 606 3.96 2.33 -29.70
N GLN A 607 3.53 1.11 -29.52
CA GLN A 607 3.85 0.25 -28.36
C GLN A 607 5.31 -0.29 -28.38
N ASP A 608 6.12 0.03 -29.39
CA ASP A 608 7.58 -0.20 -29.35
C ASP A 608 8.31 0.93 -28.63
N ILE A 609 7.63 2.05 -28.42
CA ILE A 609 8.16 3.22 -27.73
C ILE A 609 7.82 3.14 -26.24
N LEU A 610 8.86 3.30 -25.43
CA LEU A 610 8.81 3.22 -23.97
C LEU A 610 9.42 4.48 -23.38
N TYR A 611 8.76 5.05 -22.36
CA TYR A 611 9.27 6.15 -21.55
C TYR A 611 9.58 5.64 -20.15
N LEU A 612 10.72 6.10 -19.58
CA LEU A 612 11.11 5.81 -18.19
C LEU A 612 11.66 7.10 -17.54
N GLY A 613 11.15 7.42 -16.33
CA GLY A 613 11.47 8.66 -15.65
C GLY A 613 12.44 8.43 -14.49
N GLY A 614 13.68 8.99 -14.62
CA GLY A 614 14.59 9.22 -13.50
C GLY A 614 14.51 10.67 -13.03
N ASN A 615 15.66 11.32 -12.77
CA ASN A 615 15.72 12.79 -12.72
C ASN A 615 15.60 13.40 -14.13
N LYS A 616 15.84 12.59 -15.16
CA LYS A 616 15.61 12.89 -16.57
C LYS A 616 14.54 11.99 -17.14
N LEU A 617 13.94 12.38 -18.27
CA LEU A 617 13.06 11.51 -19.04
C LEU A 617 13.85 10.79 -20.14
N HIS A 618 13.74 9.47 -20.15
CA HIS A 618 14.34 8.59 -21.14
C HIS A 618 13.28 8.05 -22.09
N ARG A 619 13.63 7.90 -23.37
CA ARG A 619 12.79 7.28 -24.40
C ARG A 619 13.54 6.13 -25.07
N SER A 620 12.89 4.99 -25.22
CA SER A 620 13.33 3.90 -26.08
C SER A 620 12.41 3.79 -27.28
N LEU A 621 12.95 3.56 -28.48
CA LEU A 621 12.17 3.32 -29.69
C LEU A 621 12.07 1.82 -30.03
N ASN A 622 12.73 0.95 -29.26
CA ASN A 622 12.88 -0.49 -29.52
C ASN A 622 12.63 -1.33 -28.25
N LYS A 623 11.56 -1.05 -27.54
CA LYS A 623 11.09 -1.85 -26.38
C LYS A 623 12.05 -1.89 -25.18
N GLY A 624 12.90 -0.86 -25.03
CA GLY A 624 13.84 -0.73 -23.93
C GLY A 624 15.23 -1.34 -24.19
N ASP A 625 15.51 -1.79 -25.43
CA ASP A 625 16.86 -2.29 -25.78
C ASP A 625 17.88 -1.16 -25.81
N ASP A 626 17.51 0.01 -26.34
CA ASP A 626 18.33 1.24 -26.33
C ASP A 626 17.52 2.41 -25.79
N TRP A 627 18.23 3.35 -25.14
CA TRP A 627 17.64 4.53 -24.53
C TRP A 627 18.32 5.82 -24.98
N GLU A 628 17.53 6.88 -25.17
CA GLU A 628 17.98 8.24 -25.37
C GLU A 628 17.47 9.15 -24.24
N GLU A 629 18.28 10.10 -23.80
CA GLU A 629 17.85 11.19 -22.93
C GLU A 629 17.08 12.21 -23.78
N ILE A 630 15.80 12.44 -23.49
CA ILE A 630 14.99 13.46 -24.17
C ILE A 630 14.73 14.68 -23.28
N SER A 631 15.50 14.83 -22.21
CA SER A 631 15.47 16.00 -21.32
C SER A 631 16.78 16.23 -20.60
N GLY A 632 16.98 17.45 -20.08
CA GLY A 632 17.88 17.69 -18.96
C GLY A 632 17.27 17.18 -17.64
N ASP A 633 17.83 17.62 -16.50
CA ASP A 633 17.23 17.37 -15.19
C ASP A 633 15.90 18.14 -15.07
N LEU A 634 14.79 17.41 -14.87
CA LEU A 634 13.43 17.95 -14.80
C LEU A 634 12.97 18.19 -13.36
N THR A 635 13.87 18.11 -12.40
CA THR A 635 13.62 18.26 -10.95
C THR A 635 14.32 19.52 -10.41
N LYS A 636 14.15 19.79 -9.12
CA LYS A 636 14.92 20.85 -8.43
C LYS A 636 16.35 20.42 -8.07
N GLY A 637 16.72 19.20 -8.41
CA GLY A 637 18.03 18.62 -8.11
C GLY A 637 18.04 17.78 -6.84
N GLU A 638 19.23 17.26 -6.55
CA GLU A 638 19.50 16.42 -5.39
C GLU A 638 19.43 17.23 -4.08
N LYS A 639 18.98 16.56 -3.02
CA LYS A 639 19.14 17.04 -1.64
C LYS A 639 19.99 16.06 -0.84
N GLU A 640 20.83 16.58 0.04
CA GLU A 640 21.59 15.74 0.95
C GLU A 640 20.62 14.98 1.88
N GLY A 641 20.78 13.67 1.93
CA GLY A 641 19.94 12.75 2.71
C GLY A 641 20.12 11.30 2.32
N ASN A 642 19.39 10.42 2.99
CA ASN A 642 19.44 8.97 2.79
C ASN A 642 18.17 8.39 2.12
N VAL A 643 17.34 9.24 1.52
CA VAL A 643 16.14 8.85 0.76
C VAL A 643 16.22 9.46 -0.65
N ALA A 644 15.98 8.66 -1.69
CA ALA A 644 15.96 9.14 -3.07
C ALA A 644 14.99 10.32 -3.23
N TYR A 645 15.47 11.41 -3.82
CA TYR A 645 14.73 12.65 -4.02
C TYR A 645 15.23 13.41 -5.24
N GLY A 646 14.42 14.33 -5.76
CA GLY A 646 14.69 14.99 -7.02
C GLY A 646 14.54 14.01 -8.18
N THR A 647 13.38 13.35 -8.26
CA THR A 647 13.08 12.28 -9.23
C THR A 647 11.68 12.43 -9.81
N LEU A 648 11.46 11.94 -11.03
CA LEU A 648 10.14 11.88 -11.63
C LEU A 648 9.29 10.80 -10.97
N THR A 649 8.00 11.10 -10.79
CA THR A 649 7.00 10.25 -10.15
C THR A 649 5.88 9.82 -11.11
N THR A 650 5.67 10.58 -12.19
CA THR A 650 4.58 10.34 -13.13
C THR A 650 4.92 10.86 -14.52
N ILE A 651 4.43 10.15 -15.55
CA ILE A 651 4.56 10.48 -16.97
C ILE A 651 3.18 10.37 -17.61
N SER A 652 2.82 11.28 -18.49
CA SER A 652 1.61 11.17 -19.31
C SER A 652 1.83 11.73 -20.72
N GLU A 653 1.88 10.85 -21.70
CA GLU A 653 1.83 11.22 -23.11
C GLU A 653 0.38 11.49 -23.55
N SER A 654 0.16 12.55 -24.31
CA SER A 654 -1.15 12.88 -24.88
C SER A 654 -1.57 11.85 -25.94
N PRO A 655 -2.85 11.41 -25.97
CA PRO A 655 -3.33 10.55 -27.04
C PRO A 655 -3.54 11.28 -28.38
N PHE A 656 -3.48 12.63 -28.39
CA PHE A 656 -3.73 13.45 -29.59
C PHE A 656 -2.47 13.77 -30.39
N GLN A 657 -1.30 13.76 -29.72
CA GLN A 657 -0.06 14.15 -30.37
C GLN A 657 1.11 13.36 -29.77
N PHE A 658 1.84 12.63 -30.63
CA PHE A 658 3.14 12.06 -30.28
C PHE A 658 4.10 13.15 -29.82
N GLY A 659 4.80 12.91 -28.71
CA GLY A 659 5.75 13.84 -28.16
C GLY A 659 5.15 15.06 -27.40
N LEU A 660 3.82 15.11 -27.19
CA LEU A 660 3.21 15.98 -26.18
C LEU A 660 3.20 15.19 -24.88
N ILE A 661 4.14 15.47 -23.98
CA ILE A 661 4.40 14.68 -22.77
C ILE A 661 4.41 15.60 -21.56
N TYR A 662 3.73 15.20 -20.51
CA TYR A 662 3.74 15.83 -19.20
C TYR A 662 4.45 14.93 -18.19
N VAL A 663 5.23 15.53 -17.30
CA VAL A 663 5.89 14.82 -16.20
C VAL A 663 5.71 15.56 -14.88
N GLY A 664 5.71 14.82 -13.78
CA GLY A 664 5.69 15.36 -12.43
C GLY A 664 6.80 14.76 -11.58
N SER A 665 7.29 15.50 -10.58
CA SER A 665 8.39 15.10 -9.70
C SER A 665 8.00 15.06 -8.23
N ASP A 666 8.82 14.40 -7.42
CA ASP A 666 8.67 14.31 -5.96
C ASP A 666 8.93 15.63 -5.21
N ASP A 667 9.56 16.59 -5.87
CA ASP A 667 9.87 17.92 -5.35
C ASP A 667 8.90 19.02 -5.84
N GLY A 668 7.79 18.62 -6.52
CA GLY A 668 6.66 19.48 -6.86
C GLY A 668 6.75 20.19 -8.20
N LEU A 669 7.65 19.79 -9.09
CA LEU A 669 7.66 20.31 -10.44
C LEU A 669 6.72 19.52 -11.35
N VAL A 670 5.97 20.25 -12.18
CA VAL A 670 5.26 19.71 -13.34
C VAL A 670 5.81 20.41 -14.58
N GLN A 671 6.23 19.61 -15.56
CA GLN A 671 6.79 20.11 -16.80
C GLN A 671 6.12 19.47 -18.01
N VAL A 672 6.12 20.18 -19.14
CA VAL A 672 5.56 19.74 -20.42
C VAL A 672 6.54 19.96 -21.57
N THR A 673 6.60 18.98 -22.46
CA THR A 673 7.17 19.13 -23.80
C THR A 673 6.08 18.98 -24.86
N LYS A 674 6.12 19.80 -25.92
CA LYS A 674 5.17 19.74 -27.04
C LYS A 674 5.82 19.21 -28.32
N ASN A 675 7.13 18.92 -28.27
CA ASN A 675 7.98 18.58 -29.41
C ASN A 675 8.89 17.37 -29.14
N GLY A 676 8.44 16.43 -28.28
CA GLY A 676 9.13 15.17 -28.06
C GLY A 676 10.44 15.28 -27.28
N GLY A 677 10.61 16.32 -26.47
CA GLY A 677 11.79 16.55 -25.65
C GLY A 677 12.73 17.64 -26.18
N GLY A 678 12.43 18.25 -27.34
CA GLY A 678 13.25 19.35 -27.91
C GLY A 678 13.26 20.60 -27.03
N SER A 679 12.19 20.82 -26.25
CA SER A 679 12.12 21.87 -25.23
C SER A 679 11.14 21.47 -24.14
N TRP A 680 11.38 21.96 -22.92
CA TRP A 680 10.56 21.72 -21.74
C TRP A 680 10.12 23.03 -21.10
N GLU A 681 8.85 23.11 -20.69
CA GLU A 681 8.23 24.25 -20.04
C GLU A 681 7.75 23.86 -18.65
N LYS A 682 8.16 24.60 -17.62
CA LYS A 682 7.66 24.45 -16.26
C LYS A 682 6.26 25.06 -16.14
N ILE A 683 5.28 24.28 -15.70
CA ILE A 683 3.88 24.69 -15.61
C ILE A 683 3.31 24.63 -14.17
N SER A 684 4.14 24.44 -13.16
CA SER A 684 3.75 24.28 -11.73
C SER A 684 3.93 25.54 -10.89
N ASN A 685 3.98 26.74 -11.48
CA ASN A 685 4.29 27.99 -10.75
C ASN A 685 3.25 28.38 -9.70
N SER A 686 1.99 28.00 -9.89
CA SER A 686 0.86 28.31 -8.99
C SER A 686 0.58 27.25 -7.93
N PHE A 687 1.34 26.16 -7.92
CA PHE A 687 1.11 25.07 -6.97
C PHE A 687 1.82 25.30 -5.62
N PRO A 688 1.31 24.70 -4.54
CA PRO A 688 2.07 24.58 -3.30
C PRO A 688 3.43 23.94 -3.57
N GLN A 689 4.50 24.52 -3.00
CA GLN A 689 5.86 24.13 -3.30
C GLN A 689 6.26 22.82 -2.61
N ASN A 690 7.14 22.05 -3.25
CA ASN A 690 7.79 20.84 -2.72
C ASN A 690 6.84 19.66 -2.43
N LEU A 691 5.57 19.71 -2.86
CA LEU A 691 4.67 18.59 -2.71
C LEU A 691 4.89 17.55 -3.81
N TRP A 692 4.84 16.31 -3.45
CA TRP A 692 4.93 15.19 -4.38
C TRP A 692 3.82 15.27 -5.44
N VAL A 693 4.17 15.32 -6.72
CA VAL A 693 3.20 15.20 -7.82
C VAL A 693 2.78 13.75 -7.95
N SER A 694 1.63 13.41 -7.41
CA SER A 694 1.16 12.01 -7.35
C SER A 694 0.66 11.52 -8.70
N ARG A 695 0.06 12.40 -9.51
CA ARG A 695 -0.40 12.05 -10.85
C ARG A 695 -0.45 13.26 -11.79
N VAL A 696 -0.06 13.03 -13.05
CA VAL A 696 -0.35 13.91 -14.19
C VAL A 696 -1.10 13.09 -15.24
N ILE A 697 -2.17 13.64 -15.82
CA ILE A 697 -2.95 12.99 -16.88
C ILE A 697 -3.27 13.96 -17.99
N ALA A 698 -2.76 13.70 -19.21
CA ALA A 698 -3.27 14.32 -20.43
C ALA A 698 -4.66 13.78 -20.75
N SER A 699 -5.63 14.67 -20.98
CA SER A 699 -7.02 14.31 -21.26
C SER A 699 -7.17 13.45 -22.52
N LYS A 700 -8.19 12.62 -22.53
CA LYS A 700 -8.64 11.85 -23.71
C LYS A 700 -9.63 12.61 -24.58
N TYR A 701 -10.14 13.77 -24.13
CA TYR A 701 -11.19 14.53 -24.79
C TYR A 701 -10.71 15.84 -25.38
N LYS A 702 -9.74 16.51 -24.74
CA LYS A 702 -9.16 17.77 -25.20
C LYS A 702 -7.65 17.68 -25.19
N LYS A 703 -7.03 18.07 -26.31
CA LYS A 703 -5.55 18.05 -26.47
C LYS A 703 -4.86 18.97 -25.45
N GLU A 704 -5.48 20.12 -25.15
CA GLU A 704 -4.95 21.16 -24.26
C GLU A 704 -5.18 20.85 -22.78
N ARG A 705 -6.05 19.87 -22.46
CA ARG A 705 -6.43 19.59 -21.09
C ARG A 705 -5.47 18.64 -20.41
N VAL A 706 -5.08 19.01 -19.19
CA VAL A 706 -4.27 18.20 -18.29
C VAL A 706 -4.79 18.31 -16.86
N TYR A 707 -4.77 17.19 -16.15
CA TYR A 707 -5.06 17.10 -14.71
C TYR A 707 -3.79 16.85 -13.93
N VAL A 708 -3.69 17.43 -12.73
CA VAL A 708 -2.57 17.24 -11.80
C VAL A 708 -3.10 17.02 -10.41
N THR A 709 -2.54 16.05 -9.71
CA THR A 709 -2.76 15.85 -8.28
C THR A 709 -1.45 15.93 -7.51
N LEU A 710 -1.52 16.51 -6.29
CA LEU A 710 -0.38 16.58 -5.39
C LEU A 710 -0.73 15.86 -4.08
N ASN A 711 0.29 15.28 -3.49
CA ASN A 711 0.20 14.56 -2.23
C ASN A 711 1.16 15.17 -1.20
N GLY A 712 0.60 15.67 -0.10
CA GLY A 712 1.35 16.36 0.96
C GLY A 712 1.65 15.51 2.18
N TYR A 713 1.35 14.19 2.19
CA TYR A 713 1.48 13.41 3.41
C TYR A 713 2.91 13.39 3.98
N ARG A 714 3.93 13.57 3.14
CA ARG A 714 5.35 13.68 3.57
C ARG A 714 5.70 15.01 4.25
N PHE A 715 4.67 15.81 4.52
CA PHE A 715 4.70 17.06 5.32
C PHE A 715 3.58 17.06 6.36
N ASP A 716 2.94 15.90 6.60
CA ASP A 716 1.70 15.77 7.39
C ASP A 716 0.58 16.71 6.92
N ASP A 717 0.64 17.13 5.66
CA ASP A 717 -0.39 17.93 5.00
C ASP A 717 -1.32 17.02 4.19
N PHE A 718 -2.50 16.79 4.73
CA PHE A 718 -3.53 15.94 4.11
C PHE A 718 -4.53 16.73 3.28
N THR A 719 -4.26 17.99 2.96
CA THR A 719 -5.11 18.81 2.08
C THR A 719 -5.23 18.15 0.70
N PRO A 720 -6.46 17.96 0.15
CA PRO A 720 -6.62 17.42 -1.18
C PRO A 720 -6.26 18.46 -2.23
N TYR A 721 -5.26 18.16 -3.05
CA TYR A 721 -4.83 19.02 -4.14
C TYR A 721 -5.14 18.38 -5.48
N VAL A 722 -6.11 18.94 -6.21
CA VAL A 722 -6.55 18.47 -7.53
C VAL A 722 -6.73 19.67 -8.45
N TYR A 723 -6.01 19.66 -9.56
CA TYR A 723 -6.00 20.77 -10.51
C TYR A 723 -6.33 20.31 -11.92
N VAL A 724 -6.99 21.17 -12.70
CA VAL A 724 -7.20 21.02 -14.13
C VAL A 724 -6.78 22.28 -14.87
N SER A 725 -6.16 22.10 -16.02
CA SER A 725 -5.84 23.15 -17.00
C SER A 725 -6.48 22.80 -18.35
N ASP A 726 -6.98 23.79 -19.08
CA ASP A 726 -7.50 23.67 -20.44
C ASP A 726 -6.62 24.40 -21.47
N ASP A 727 -5.38 24.73 -21.10
CA ASP A 727 -4.43 25.55 -21.91
C ASP A 727 -2.98 25.05 -21.82
N TYR A 728 -2.77 23.72 -21.74
CA TYR A 728 -1.47 23.05 -21.59
C TYR A 728 -0.73 23.39 -20.29
N GLY A 729 -1.45 23.78 -19.24
CA GLY A 729 -0.87 24.09 -17.93
C GLY A 729 -0.46 25.54 -17.73
N LYS A 730 -0.85 26.47 -18.61
CA LYS A 730 -0.60 27.91 -18.42
C LYS A 730 -1.42 28.47 -17.27
N THR A 731 -2.69 28.07 -17.18
CA THR A 731 -3.58 28.42 -16.06
C THR A 731 -4.17 27.17 -15.41
N TRP A 732 -4.47 27.24 -14.11
CA TRP A 732 -4.95 26.11 -13.32
C TRP A 732 -6.18 26.47 -12.52
N LYS A 733 -7.15 25.58 -12.52
CA LYS A 733 -8.33 25.61 -11.66
C LYS A 733 -8.24 24.50 -10.64
N ASN A 734 -8.39 24.81 -9.34
CA ASN A 734 -8.56 23.82 -8.29
C ASN A 734 -9.97 23.19 -8.40
N ILE A 735 -10.05 21.88 -8.38
CA ILE A 735 -11.28 21.09 -8.45
C ILE A 735 -11.45 20.12 -7.29
N SER A 736 -10.74 20.33 -6.16
CA SER A 736 -10.86 19.47 -4.97
C SER A 736 -12.12 19.76 -4.14
N ASN A 737 -12.67 20.95 -4.23
CA ASN A 737 -13.92 21.48 -3.63
C ASN A 737 -14.38 20.77 -2.33
N ASN A 738 -15.35 19.83 -2.42
CA ASN A 738 -15.96 19.14 -1.29
C ASN A 738 -15.31 17.80 -0.91
N ILE A 739 -14.08 17.54 -1.37
CA ILE A 739 -13.33 16.35 -0.94
C ILE A 739 -12.91 16.56 0.52
N PRO A 740 -13.19 15.62 1.43
CA PRO A 740 -12.68 15.67 2.80
C PRO A 740 -11.16 15.67 2.83
N THR A 741 -10.58 16.29 3.83
CA THR A 741 -9.13 16.30 4.07
C THR A 741 -8.57 14.88 4.02
N SER A 742 -7.81 14.59 2.97
CA SER A 742 -7.12 13.33 2.68
C SER A 742 -6.18 13.54 1.50
N ALA A 743 -4.93 13.15 1.60
CA ALA A 743 -3.95 13.30 0.52
C ALA A 743 -4.38 12.52 -0.74
N VAL A 744 -4.13 13.12 -1.91
CA VAL A 744 -4.60 12.57 -3.19
C VAL A 744 -3.50 11.78 -3.88
N ASN A 745 -3.82 10.55 -4.32
CA ASN A 745 -2.87 9.65 -5.00
C ASN A 745 -3.10 9.57 -6.51
N VAL A 746 -4.36 9.58 -6.94
CA VAL A 746 -4.68 9.32 -8.34
C VAL A 746 -5.97 10.01 -8.77
N ILE A 747 -5.96 10.53 -9.99
CA ILE A 747 -7.17 10.95 -10.72
C ILE A 747 -7.26 10.17 -12.02
N LYS A 748 -8.49 9.88 -12.48
CA LYS A 748 -8.74 9.19 -13.74
C LYS A 748 -9.95 9.77 -14.44
N GLU A 749 -9.80 10.10 -15.72
CA GLU A 749 -10.89 10.52 -16.60
C GLU A 749 -11.61 9.27 -17.16
N ASP A 750 -12.95 9.25 -17.14
CA ASP A 750 -13.71 8.15 -17.74
C ASP A 750 -13.48 8.11 -19.26
N PRO A 751 -13.23 6.93 -19.88
CA PRO A 751 -12.96 6.86 -21.31
C PRO A 751 -14.18 7.06 -22.22
N LYS A 752 -15.40 7.12 -21.67
CA LYS A 752 -16.67 7.21 -22.41
C LYS A 752 -17.51 8.47 -22.06
N LYS A 753 -17.24 9.09 -20.91
CA LYS A 753 -17.95 10.26 -20.41
C LYS A 753 -16.96 11.32 -19.96
N GLU A 754 -16.81 12.42 -20.72
CA GLU A 754 -15.88 13.52 -20.44
C GLU A 754 -16.09 14.18 -19.07
N ASN A 755 -17.36 14.25 -18.63
CA ASN A 755 -17.72 14.89 -17.36
C ASN A 755 -17.54 13.98 -16.13
N VAL A 756 -17.16 12.70 -16.31
CA VAL A 756 -16.98 11.74 -15.22
C VAL A 756 -15.49 11.58 -14.88
N LEU A 757 -15.17 11.85 -13.62
CA LEU A 757 -13.83 11.69 -13.07
C LEU A 757 -13.88 10.77 -11.85
N TYR A 758 -12.83 9.99 -11.65
CA TYR A 758 -12.60 9.17 -10.45
C TYR A 758 -11.36 9.67 -9.73
N LEU A 759 -11.40 9.70 -8.40
CA LEU A 759 -10.32 10.21 -7.56
C LEU A 759 -10.04 9.28 -6.39
N GLY A 760 -8.80 8.79 -6.28
CA GLY A 760 -8.30 8.01 -5.15
C GLY A 760 -7.49 8.85 -4.17
N THR A 761 -7.79 8.70 -2.89
CA THR A 761 -7.10 9.36 -1.78
C THR A 761 -6.57 8.34 -0.78
N ASP A 762 -5.79 8.77 0.22
CA ASP A 762 -5.35 7.90 1.33
C ASP A 762 -6.51 7.34 2.15
N ASN A 763 -7.72 7.85 1.94
CA ASN A 763 -8.88 7.43 2.70
C ASN A 763 -10.13 7.21 1.82
N GLY A 764 -9.97 6.47 0.71
CA GLY A 764 -11.05 6.01 -0.14
C GLY A 764 -11.14 6.64 -1.52
N LEU A 765 -12.25 6.38 -2.18
CA LEU A 765 -12.52 6.68 -3.58
C LEU A 765 -13.71 7.64 -3.72
N TYR A 766 -13.60 8.55 -4.69
CA TYR A 766 -14.64 9.51 -5.05
C TYR A 766 -14.91 9.49 -6.55
N VAL A 767 -16.12 9.89 -6.93
CA VAL A 767 -16.55 10.09 -8.32
C VAL A 767 -17.17 11.48 -8.49
N SER A 768 -16.90 12.11 -9.61
CA SER A 768 -17.57 13.35 -10.04
C SER A 768 -18.30 13.11 -11.35
N PHE A 769 -19.48 13.73 -11.50
CA PHE A 769 -20.28 13.73 -12.72
C PHE A 769 -20.29 15.09 -13.45
N ASN A 770 -19.47 16.05 -12.99
CA ASN A 770 -19.43 17.43 -13.46
C ASN A 770 -18.01 18.00 -13.53
N GLN A 771 -17.05 17.19 -14.03
CA GLN A 771 -15.63 17.58 -14.23
C GLN A 771 -14.96 18.09 -12.95
N GLY A 772 -15.27 17.49 -11.79
CA GLY A 772 -14.65 17.82 -10.50
C GLY A 772 -15.28 19.03 -9.79
N SER A 773 -16.38 19.59 -10.30
CA SER A 773 -17.09 20.68 -9.62
C SER A 773 -17.68 20.22 -8.29
N THR A 774 -18.13 18.97 -8.20
CA THR A 774 -18.52 18.29 -6.96
C THR A 774 -18.12 16.82 -7.00
N TRP A 775 -17.91 16.23 -5.83
CA TRP A 775 -17.50 14.85 -5.66
C TRP A 775 -18.47 14.09 -4.75
N GLU A 776 -18.67 12.82 -5.04
CA GLU A 776 -19.46 11.88 -4.26
C GLU A 776 -18.59 10.74 -3.79
N ALA A 777 -18.80 10.24 -2.56
CA ALA A 777 -18.08 9.07 -2.07
C ALA A 777 -18.53 7.81 -2.82
N PHE A 778 -17.58 7.00 -3.27
CA PHE A 778 -17.84 5.76 -4.00
C PHE A 778 -17.23 4.58 -3.21
N SER A 779 -17.97 4.05 -2.24
CA SER A 779 -17.42 3.21 -1.16
C SER A 779 -18.19 1.92 -0.84
N ASN A 780 -19.26 1.56 -1.57
CA ASN A 780 -20.03 0.36 -1.24
C ASN A 780 -19.19 -0.92 -1.38
N GLY A 781 -18.84 -1.56 -0.28
CA GLY A 781 -17.94 -2.73 -0.24
C GLY A 781 -16.46 -2.40 -0.37
N LEU A 782 -16.07 -1.12 -0.45
CA LEU A 782 -14.69 -0.65 -0.39
C LEU A 782 -14.48 0.06 0.96
N PRO A 783 -13.64 -0.46 1.86
CA PRO A 783 -13.37 0.17 3.15
C PRO A 783 -12.58 1.49 2.99
N ASN A 784 -12.42 2.23 4.08
CA ASN A 784 -11.67 3.48 4.13
C ASN A 784 -10.15 3.20 4.10
N VAL A 785 -9.64 2.83 2.94
CA VAL A 785 -8.25 2.43 2.68
C VAL A 785 -7.61 3.37 1.65
N ALA A 786 -6.29 3.50 1.68
CA ALA A 786 -5.56 4.25 0.66
C ALA A 786 -5.77 3.65 -0.74
N VAL A 787 -6.29 4.45 -1.66
CA VAL A 787 -6.46 4.12 -3.08
C VAL A 787 -5.28 4.71 -3.84
N HIS A 788 -4.35 3.88 -4.25
CA HIS A 788 -3.11 4.30 -4.90
C HIS A 788 -3.22 4.44 -6.41
N ASP A 789 -4.00 3.54 -7.04
CA ASP A 789 -4.13 3.59 -8.50
C ASP A 789 -5.49 3.11 -8.99
N LEU A 790 -5.87 3.59 -10.17
CA LEU A 790 -7.16 3.32 -10.80
C LEU A 790 -6.95 2.96 -12.27
N VAL A 791 -7.62 1.91 -12.73
CA VAL A 791 -7.65 1.53 -14.13
C VAL A 791 -9.08 1.23 -14.56
N ILE A 792 -9.48 1.76 -15.72
CA ILE A 792 -10.76 1.44 -16.34
C ILE A 792 -10.50 0.50 -17.50
N GLN A 793 -11.04 -0.73 -17.39
CA GLN A 793 -11.03 -1.68 -18.49
C GLN A 793 -12.20 -1.36 -19.44
N PRO A 794 -11.94 -0.88 -20.67
CA PRO A 794 -12.97 -0.21 -21.46
C PRO A 794 -14.00 -1.16 -22.06
N LYS A 795 -13.63 -2.42 -22.41
CA LYS A 795 -14.51 -3.43 -23.00
C LYS A 795 -15.50 -3.99 -21.97
N ALA A 796 -15.00 -4.30 -20.78
CA ALA A 796 -15.82 -4.84 -19.70
C ALA A 796 -16.55 -3.75 -18.92
N LYS A 797 -16.20 -2.46 -19.12
CA LYS A 797 -16.71 -1.31 -18.36
C LYS A 797 -16.53 -1.51 -16.86
N HIS A 798 -15.33 -1.98 -16.46
CA HIS A 798 -14.97 -2.19 -15.07
C HIS A 798 -13.99 -1.12 -14.60
N LEU A 799 -14.25 -0.54 -13.43
CA LEU A 799 -13.28 0.23 -12.67
C LEU A 799 -12.54 -0.73 -11.75
N LEU A 800 -11.22 -0.77 -11.88
CA LEU A 800 -10.31 -1.49 -11.02
C LEU A 800 -9.63 -0.51 -10.08
N VAL A 801 -9.53 -0.89 -8.81
CA VAL A 801 -8.98 -0.08 -7.73
C VAL A 801 -7.83 -0.83 -7.09
N GLY A 802 -6.62 -0.28 -7.19
CA GLY A 802 -5.44 -0.74 -6.47
C GLY A 802 -5.37 -0.05 -5.11
N THR A 803 -5.48 -0.83 -4.03
CA THR A 803 -5.43 -0.29 -2.66
C THR A 803 -4.14 -0.66 -1.96
N HIS A 804 -3.68 0.21 -1.09
CA HIS A 804 -2.51 -0.05 -0.28
C HIS A 804 -2.93 -0.62 1.08
N GLY A 805 -3.29 -1.92 1.11
CA GLY A 805 -3.66 -2.64 2.32
C GLY A 805 -4.90 -3.52 2.24
N ARG A 806 -5.70 -3.44 1.16
CA ARG A 806 -6.90 -4.27 1.00
C ARG A 806 -6.95 -4.94 -0.38
N SER A 807 -5.78 -5.20 -0.98
CA SER A 807 -5.66 -5.83 -2.30
C SER A 807 -6.40 -5.06 -3.41
N LEU A 808 -7.00 -5.75 -4.37
CA LEU A 808 -7.63 -5.17 -5.55
C LEU A 808 -9.16 -5.26 -5.46
N TYR A 809 -9.83 -4.19 -5.91
CA TYR A 809 -11.28 -4.15 -6.02
C TYR A 809 -11.72 -3.89 -7.45
N LYS A 810 -12.96 -4.28 -7.74
CA LYS A 810 -13.60 -4.11 -9.04
C LYS A 810 -15.06 -3.69 -8.88
N ALA A 811 -15.48 -2.67 -9.66
CA ALA A 811 -16.88 -2.28 -9.82
C ALA A 811 -17.29 -2.26 -11.29
N ASN A 812 -18.56 -2.57 -11.58
CA ASN A 812 -19.15 -2.35 -12.91
C ASN A 812 -19.63 -0.89 -12.99
N ILE A 813 -19.11 -0.15 -13.96
CA ILE A 813 -19.44 1.26 -14.16
C ILE A 813 -20.32 1.52 -15.41
N THR A 814 -20.98 0.49 -15.94
CA THR A 814 -21.84 0.62 -17.13
C THR A 814 -22.90 1.68 -16.94
N SER A 815 -23.60 1.66 -15.81
CA SER A 815 -24.66 2.64 -15.49
C SER A 815 -24.12 4.07 -15.37
N LEU A 816 -22.91 4.27 -14.82
CA LEU A 816 -22.28 5.58 -14.73
C LEU A 816 -21.94 6.14 -16.11
N GLN A 817 -21.47 5.28 -17.02
CA GLN A 817 -21.14 5.66 -18.40
C GLN A 817 -22.38 5.90 -19.27
N GLU A 818 -23.54 5.34 -18.92
CA GLU A 818 -24.83 5.53 -19.61
C GLU A 818 -25.68 6.66 -18.98
N PHE A 819 -25.29 7.18 -17.82
CA PHE A 819 -26.07 8.15 -17.05
C PHE A 819 -26.10 9.53 -17.72
N ASP A 820 -27.30 10.12 -17.88
CA ASP A 820 -27.54 11.43 -18.46
C ASP A 820 -28.35 12.38 -17.51
N ASN A 821 -28.09 12.23 -16.20
CA ASN A 821 -28.72 13.05 -15.15
C ASN A 821 -30.25 12.95 -15.07
N LYS A 822 -30.83 11.84 -15.54
CA LYS A 822 -32.28 11.56 -15.55
C LYS A 822 -32.55 10.17 -15.02
N GLU A 823 -33.80 9.93 -14.58
CA GLU A 823 -34.25 8.56 -14.27
C GLU A 823 -34.10 7.69 -15.52
N ALA A 824 -33.60 6.48 -15.33
CA ALA A 824 -33.30 5.54 -16.41
C ALA A 824 -33.28 4.09 -15.92
N VAL A 825 -33.54 3.18 -16.85
CA VAL A 825 -33.14 1.77 -16.74
C VAL A 825 -31.93 1.61 -17.66
N PHE A 826 -30.82 1.10 -17.12
CA PHE A 826 -29.57 0.96 -17.87
C PHE A 826 -29.45 -0.41 -18.55
N SER A 827 -28.43 -0.56 -19.39
CA SER A 827 -28.16 -1.79 -20.15
C SER A 827 -28.12 -3.03 -19.25
N ILE A 828 -28.87 -4.05 -19.64
CA ILE A 828 -28.96 -5.33 -18.94
C ILE A 828 -28.16 -6.35 -19.72
N LYS A 829 -27.31 -7.11 -19.04
CA LYS A 829 -26.48 -8.13 -19.68
C LYS A 829 -27.32 -9.34 -20.09
N ASP A 830 -27.15 -9.81 -21.33
CA ASP A 830 -27.73 -11.04 -21.81
C ASP A 830 -27.29 -12.26 -21.01
N ILE A 831 -28.15 -13.29 -20.95
CA ILE A 831 -27.84 -14.52 -20.24
C ILE A 831 -28.02 -15.74 -21.12
N LYS A 832 -27.11 -16.72 -21.00
CA LYS A 832 -27.20 -17.98 -21.74
C LYS A 832 -28.08 -18.99 -21.00
N LYS A 833 -29.11 -19.51 -21.68
CA LYS A 833 -29.97 -20.59 -21.14
C LYS A 833 -29.15 -21.83 -20.84
N ARG A 834 -29.34 -22.42 -19.66
CA ARG A 834 -28.68 -23.67 -19.26
C ARG A 834 -29.73 -24.70 -18.84
N LYS A 835 -29.51 -25.94 -19.21
CA LYS A 835 -30.40 -27.08 -18.84
C LYS A 835 -30.44 -27.28 -17.32
N SER A 836 -29.40 -26.83 -16.62
CA SER A 836 -29.26 -26.93 -15.15
C SER A 836 -30.03 -25.87 -14.35
N TRP A 837 -30.73 -24.93 -15.02
CA TRP A 837 -31.46 -23.90 -14.25
C TRP A 837 -32.53 -24.55 -13.38
N GLY A 838 -32.59 -24.13 -12.10
CA GLY A 838 -33.48 -24.63 -11.09
C GLY A 838 -33.21 -26.06 -10.65
N SER A 839 -32.05 -26.63 -10.99
CA SER A 839 -31.61 -27.93 -10.53
C SER A 839 -30.21 -27.91 -9.92
N SER A 840 -29.95 -28.88 -9.08
CA SER A 840 -28.61 -29.23 -8.57
C SER A 840 -28.35 -30.73 -8.84
N TRP A 841 -27.10 -31.14 -8.79
CA TRP A 841 -26.73 -32.55 -8.93
C TRP A 841 -27.10 -33.39 -7.68
N SER A 842 -27.31 -32.72 -6.54
CA SER A 842 -27.77 -33.35 -5.31
C SER A 842 -28.88 -32.52 -4.68
N LYS A 843 -29.84 -33.20 -4.05
CA LYS A 843 -30.95 -32.56 -3.29
C LYS A 843 -30.47 -31.72 -2.10
N TRP A 844 -29.23 -31.90 -1.65
CA TRP A 844 -28.61 -31.19 -0.54
C TRP A 844 -27.90 -29.90 -0.94
N LEU A 845 -27.86 -29.59 -2.23
CA LEU A 845 -27.20 -28.39 -2.77
C LEU A 845 -28.24 -27.41 -3.29
N GLU A 846 -27.92 -26.13 -3.16
CA GLU A 846 -28.70 -25.04 -3.72
C GLU A 846 -28.88 -25.21 -5.25
N PRO A 847 -30.10 -25.08 -5.76
CA PRO A 847 -30.36 -25.14 -7.18
C PRO A 847 -29.65 -24.03 -7.96
N ASN A 848 -29.16 -24.33 -9.14
CA ASN A 848 -28.58 -23.36 -10.04
C ASN A 848 -29.62 -22.34 -10.52
N THR A 849 -29.78 -21.25 -9.77
CA THR A 849 -30.72 -20.18 -10.08
C THR A 849 -30.07 -19.14 -10.98
N PRO A 850 -30.61 -18.90 -12.22
CA PRO A 850 -30.08 -17.84 -13.06
C PRO A 850 -30.32 -16.48 -12.43
N LYS A 851 -29.41 -15.53 -12.72
CA LYS A 851 -29.51 -14.17 -12.18
C LYS A 851 -29.10 -13.18 -13.25
N ILE A 852 -29.92 -12.16 -13.47
CA ILE A 852 -29.55 -10.93 -14.17
C ILE A 852 -29.65 -9.77 -13.20
N THR A 853 -28.78 -8.77 -13.37
CA THR A 853 -28.86 -7.50 -12.65
C THR A 853 -29.56 -6.49 -13.53
N ILE A 854 -30.59 -5.84 -13.00
CA ILE A 854 -31.31 -4.76 -13.65
C ILE A 854 -30.88 -3.46 -12.95
N PRO A 855 -29.97 -2.68 -13.54
CA PRO A 855 -29.52 -1.42 -12.98
C PRO A 855 -30.47 -0.28 -13.42
N PHE A 856 -30.77 0.64 -12.50
CA PHE A 856 -31.62 1.79 -12.76
C PHE A 856 -31.26 2.98 -11.86
N TYR A 857 -31.72 4.18 -12.23
CA TYR A 857 -31.52 5.41 -11.47
C TYR A 857 -32.85 6.07 -11.15
N VAL A 858 -33.01 6.56 -9.91
CA VAL A 858 -34.15 7.34 -9.45
C VAL A 858 -33.73 8.65 -8.77
N ASN A 859 -34.52 9.72 -8.95
CA ASN A 859 -34.21 11.03 -8.40
C ASN A 859 -34.59 11.22 -6.93
N ALA A 860 -35.38 10.32 -6.37
CA ALA A 860 -35.85 10.33 -4.98
C ALA A 860 -36.05 8.92 -4.45
N ASP A 861 -36.07 8.76 -3.12
CA ASP A 861 -36.46 7.52 -2.48
C ASP A 861 -37.91 7.19 -2.80
N LYS A 862 -38.20 6.02 -3.37
CA LYS A 862 -39.56 5.57 -3.75
C LYS A 862 -39.64 4.04 -3.93
N GLU A 863 -40.87 3.52 -3.86
CA GLU A 863 -41.15 2.19 -4.39
C GLU A 863 -41.08 2.20 -5.92
N VAL A 864 -40.34 1.29 -6.52
CA VAL A 864 -40.20 1.10 -7.95
C VAL A 864 -40.81 -0.21 -8.36
N VAL A 865 -41.61 -0.19 -9.43
CA VAL A 865 -42.17 -1.35 -10.07
C VAL A 865 -41.48 -1.56 -11.40
N LEU A 866 -40.75 -2.68 -11.51
CA LEU A 866 -40.12 -3.14 -12.75
C LEU A 866 -40.99 -4.23 -13.36
N GLU A 867 -41.43 -4.06 -14.58
CA GLU A 867 -42.26 -5.01 -15.30
C GLU A 867 -41.47 -5.66 -16.43
N VAL A 868 -41.51 -6.98 -16.48
CA VAL A 868 -40.79 -7.77 -17.51
C VAL A 868 -41.79 -8.27 -18.53
N TYR A 869 -41.53 -7.97 -19.79
CA TYR A 869 -42.36 -8.37 -20.93
C TYR A 869 -41.66 -9.28 -21.90
N SER A 870 -42.41 -10.26 -22.44
CA SER A 870 -42.09 -10.98 -23.67
C SER A 870 -43.06 -10.43 -24.72
N ASP A 871 -42.55 -9.75 -25.74
CA ASP A 871 -43.35 -8.95 -26.68
C ASP A 871 -44.26 -7.97 -25.91
N LYS A 872 -45.59 -8.21 -26.01
CA LYS A 872 -46.60 -7.40 -25.27
C LYS A 872 -47.16 -8.15 -24.05
N VAL A 873 -46.63 -9.29 -23.66
CA VAL A 873 -47.12 -10.09 -22.53
C VAL A 873 -46.32 -9.80 -21.28
N LEU A 874 -46.93 -9.28 -20.25
CA LEU A 874 -46.34 -9.13 -18.93
C LEU A 874 -46.09 -10.52 -18.33
N VAL A 875 -44.78 -10.89 -18.17
CA VAL A 875 -44.34 -12.21 -17.70
C VAL A 875 -43.96 -12.19 -16.23
N ASN A 876 -43.48 -11.05 -15.71
CA ASN A 876 -43.20 -10.87 -14.28
C ASN A 876 -43.25 -9.40 -13.87
N THR A 877 -43.43 -9.15 -12.57
CA THR A 877 -43.40 -7.83 -11.94
C THR A 877 -42.52 -7.91 -10.71
N ILE A 878 -41.57 -7.00 -10.59
CA ILE A 878 -40.63 -6.91 -9.47
C ILE A 878 -40.88 -5.58 -8.75
N LYS A 879 -41.17 -5.63 -7.47
CA LYS A 879 -41.32 -4.44 -6.62
C LYS A 879 -40.09 -4.32 -5.73
N THR A 880 -39.54 -3.13 -5.63
CA THR A 880 -38.38 -2.83 -4.79
C THR A 880 -38.44 -1.42 -4.25
N ASN A 881 -37.94 -1.22 -3.03
CA ASN A 881 -37.69 0.12 -2.50
C ASN A 881 -36.35 0.61 -3.03
N ALA A 882 -36.36 1.70 -3.76
CA ALA A 882 -35.18 2.35 -4.31
C ALA A 882 -34.83 3.58 -3.48
N THR A 883 -33.55 3.83 -3.30
CA THR A 883 -33.04 5.08 -2.75
C THR A 883 -32.60 6.00 -3.87
N LYS A 884 -32.62 7.30 -3.64
CA LYS A 884 -32.09 8.30 -4.58
C LYS A 884 -30.70 7.89 -5.07
N GLY A 885 -30.51 7.87 -6.38
CA GLY A 885 -29.26 7.49 -7.04
C GLY A 885 -29.38 6.19 -7.84
N PHE A 886 -28.23 5.56 -8.08
CA PHE A 886 -28.12 4.28 -8.78
C PHE A 886 -28.59 3.15 -7.87
N ASN A 887 -29.38 2.24 -8.44
CA ASN A 887 -29.91 1.06 -7.78
C ASN A 887 -29.76 -0.15 -8.69
N GLU A 888 -29.74 -1.33 -8.09
CA GLU A 888 -29.70 -2.61 -8.80
C GLU A 888 -30.69 -3.57 -8.18
N VAL A 889 -31.41 -4.30 -9.02
CA VAL A 889 -32.26 -5.40 -8.58
C VAL A 889 -31.82 -6.69 -9.27
N ILE A 890 -31.76 -7.78 -8.51
CA ILE A 890 -31.45 -9.11 -9.05
C ILE A 890 -32.75 -9.79 -9.42
N TYR A 891 -32.86 -10.19 -10.70
CA TYR A 891 -33.98 -10.96 -11.21
C TYR A 891 -33.50 -12.37 -11.62
N ASP A 892 -34.27 -13.37 -11.20
CA ASP A 892 -33.97 -14.80 -11.42
C ASP A 892 -34.50 -15.36 -12.75
N VAL A 893 -34.96 -14.48 -13.64
CA VAL A 893 -35.56 -14.77 -14.96
C VAL A 893 -36.69 -15.81 -14.91
N SER A 894 -37.47 -15.79 -13.82
CA SER A 894 -38.65 -16.65 -13.68
C SER A 894 -39.93 -15.95 -14.07
N PHE A 895 -40.94 -16.72 -14.43
CA PHE A 895 -42.32 -16.23 -14.58
C PHE A 895 -42.95 -15.95 -13.22
N SER A 896 -43.83 -14.97 -13.16
CA SER A 896 -44.91 -14.97 -12.18
C SER A 896 -45.99 -15.98 -12.62
N GLU A 897 -46.78 -16.51 -11.71
CA GLU A 897 -47.81 -17.48 -12.06
C GLU A 897 -48.84 -16.89 -13.05
N LYS A 898 -49.29 -15.64 -12.81
CA LYS A 898 -50.19 -14.91 -13.72
C LYS A 898 -49.52 -14.65 -15.07
N GLY A 899 -48.27 -14.29 -15.08
CA GLY A 899 -47.44 -14.03 -16.28
C GLY A 899 -47.30 -15.28 -17.12
N ARG A 900 -47.01 -16.43 -16.50
CA ARG A 900 -46.90 -17.72 -17.17
C ARG A 900 -48.21 -18.11 -17.90
N LYS A 901 -49.33 -17.99 -17.19
CA LYS A 901 -50.66 -18.28 -17.77
C LYS A 901 -50.94 -17.39 -18.99
N LYS A 902 -50.68 -16.11 -18.94
CA LYS A 902 -50.82 -15.18 -20.06
C LYS A 902 -49.89 -15.49 -21.22
N TYR A 903 -48.65 -15.86 -20.93
CA TYR A 903 -47.63 -16.22 -21.90
C TYR A 903 -48.06 -17.45 -22.69
N LEU A 904 -48.44 -18.56 -22.02
CA LEU A 904 -48.88 -19.79 -22.63
C LEU A 904 -50.18 -19.62 -23.45
N LYS A 905 -51.08 -18.73 -23.05
CA LYS A 905 -52.27 -18.41 -23.82
C LYS A 905 -51.94 -17.79 -25.20
N LYS A 906 -50.92 -16.97 -25.26
CA LYS A 906 -50.43 -16.31 -26.50
C LYS A 906 -49.52 -17.19 -27.33
N HIS A 907 -48.68 -17.98 -26.70
CA HIS A 907 -47.66 -18.84 -27.33
C HIS A 907 -48.04 -20.31 -27.10
N LYS A 908 -48.99 -20.82 -27.86
CA LYS A 908 -49.58 -22.14 -27.63
C LYS A 908 -48.60 -23.28 -27.80
N ASP A 909 -47.57 -23.07 -28.64
CA ASP A 909 -46.53 -24.08 -28.93
C ASP A 909 -45.32 -23.96 -27.99
N ALA A 910 -45.32 -23.05 -27.04
CA ALA A 910 -44.21 -22.82 -26.11
C ALA A 910 -44.21 -23.86 -24.98
N GLU A 911 -43.13 -24.59 -24.86
CA GLU A 911 -42.94 -25.54 -23.77
C GLU A 911 -42.24 -24.85 -22.58
N VAL A 912 -42.98 -24.63 -21.48
CA VAL A 912 -42.47 -24.08 -20.24
C VAL A 912 -42.59 -25.10 -19.12
N LYS A 913 -41.51 -25.86 -18.91
CA LYS A 913 -41.47 -26.93 -17.89
C LYS A 913 -41.18 -26.34 -16.52
N LYS A 914 -41.78 -26.96 -15.48
CA LYS A 914 -41.47 -26.67 -14.08
C LYS A 914 -40.07 -27.21 -13.76
N ALA A 915 -39.19 -26.38 -13.21
CA ALA A 915 -37.88 -26.79 -12.78
C ALA A 915 -37.95 -27.50 -11.40
N LYS A 916 -36.88 -28.18 -10.99
CA LYS A 916 -36.79 -28.94 -9.73
C LYS A 916 -36.95 -28.08 -8.48
N ASN A 917 -36.72 -26.77 -8.58
CA ASN A 917 -36.93 -25.79 -7.50
C ASN A 917 -38.29 -25.10 -7.57
N ASP A 918 -39.27 -25.75 -8.21
CA ASP A 918 -40.66 -25.30 -8.35
C ASP A 918 -40.88 -23.99 -9.13
N LYS A 919 -39.83 -23.43 -9.76
CA LYS A 919 -39.92 -22.23 -10.58
C LYS A 919 -40.09 -22.54 -12.05
N TYR A 920 -40.71 -21.65 -12.80
CA TYR A 920 -40.84 -21.67 -14.27
C TYR A 920 -39.93 -20.57 -14.81
N TYR A 921 -38.86 -20.93 -15.52
CA TYR A 921 -37.92 -19.99 -16.11
C TYR A 921 -38.31 -19.59 -17.53
N LEU A 922 -38.02 -18.32 -17.85
CA LEU A 922 -38.27 -17.77 -19.17
C LEU A 922 -37.56 -18.57 -20.25
N PRO A 923 -38.19 -18.86 -21.39
CA PRO A 923 -37.53 -19.50 -22.52
C PRO A 923 -36.49 -18.61 -23.20
N LYS A 924 -35.78 -19.12 -24.21
CA LYS A 924 -34.90 -18.31 -25.06
C LYS A 924 -35.74 -17.26 -25.79
N GLY A 925 -35.20 -16.06 -25.95
CA GLY A 925 -35.89 -14.95 -26.60
C GLY A 925 -35.48 -13.58 -26.06
N LYS A 926 -36.05 -12.54 -26.65
CA LYS A 926 -35.85 -11.15 -26.23
C LYS A 926 -36.94 -10.74 -25.23
N TYR A 927 -36.51 -10.03 -24.21
CA TYR A 927 -37.36 -9.54 -23.12
C TYR A 927 -37.15 -8.06 -22.94
N LYS A 928 -38.21 -7.34 -22.55
CA LYS A 928 -38.19 -5.90 -22.23
C LYS A 928 -38.48 -5.70 -20.75
N VAL A 929 -37.67 -4.93 -20.08
CA VAL A 929 -37.88 -4.44 -18.70
C VAL A 929 -38.35 -2.99 -18.78
N THR A 930 -39.41 -2.65 -18.08
CA THR A 930 -39.91 -1.26 -18.01
C THR A 930 -39.94 -0.77 -16.57
N MET A 931 -39.72 0.55 -16.40
CA MET A 931 -39.91 1.34 -15.19
C MET A 931 -40.77 2.55 -15.59
N GLY A 932 -42.08 2.43 -15.50
CA GLY A 932 -43.01 3.40 -16.16
C GLY A 932 -42.80 3.40 -17.68
N GLU A 933 -42.52 4.57 -18.26
CA GLU A 933 -42.23 4.72 -19.70
C GLU A 933 -40.79 4.33 -20.09
N LEU A 934 -39.89 4.30 -19.11
CA LEU A 934 -38.48 3.94 -19.31
C LEU A 934 -38.32 2.43 -19.53
N ASN A 935 -37.46 2.04 -20.45
CA ASN A 935 -37.29 0.61 -20.74
C ASN A 935 -35.89 0.24 -21.23
N GLN A 936 -35.60 -1.02 -21.07
CA GLN A 936 -34.39 -1.71 -21.61
C GLN A 936 -34.72 -3.15 -22.03
N THR A 937 -33.88 -3.70 -22.89
CA THR A 937 -34.05 -5.08 -23.34
C THR A 937 -32.86 -5.95 -22.95
N PHE A 938 -33.11 -7.23 -22.76
CA PHE A 938 -32.11 -8.28 -22.63
C PHE A 938 -32.53 -9.52 -23.40
N GLU A 939 -31.57 -10.39 -23.67
CA GLU A 939 -31.81 -11.64 -24.39
C GLU A 939 -31.40 -12.85 -23.55
N ILE A 940 -32.24 -13.90 -23.58
CA ILE A 940 -31.90 -15.25 -23.13
C ILE A 940 -31.51 -16.07 -24.36
N LYS A 941 -30.21 -16.31 -24.54
CA LYS A 941 -29.57 -16.99 -25.68
C LYS A 941 -29.57 -18.49 -25.53
#